data_da2bf1a46efc4e51d0f6d33bd93abbb0
#
_entry.id   da2bf1a46efc4e51d0f6d33bd93abbb0
#
_cell.length_a   1.000
_cell.length_b   1.000
_cell.length_c   1.000
_cell.angle_alpha   90.00
_cell.angle_beta   90.00
_cell.angle_gamma   90.00
#
_symmetry.space_group_name_H-M   'P 1'
#
loop_
_entity.id
_entity.type
_entity.pdbx_description
1 polymer ?
#
loop_
_entity_poly.entity_id
_entity_poly.type
_entity_poly.pdbx_seq_one_letter_code
_entity_poly.pdbx_strand_id
1 'polypeptide(L)'
;MADYKTMTTAEIRDDFLSFFESKGCKRYPSSSLVPSDPSLLLANAGMNQFKEYYQGIKTMKEIGATSCQKCLRTNDIDNIGDSRHLSFFEMLGNFSFGGYTKRDACTWAMEFISSPEHLGLPLDRLYFTVFTDDDEAIEIWKSLGVAEDHITRLGEEDNFWAAGPTGPCGPCSEIYFDQGPEFEGEAPGDDGDRYLEFWNLVFTQFDRQEDGSLPELPHRNIDTGMGLERIAAIMQHEGTNYEGDIMRTLISLGEKLSGKKYHSTDEIDRSLRILADHSRAVTFMIGDGILPGNEGRSYILRRLLRRAVYHGRLLGIQGTFMAEYAHEVAVLLGAEYPELVEKSALIDGILTAEEERFGATLDAGESKLAAELEQLEDGAQLSGEVAFLLHDTYGFPIDLTREIAANAGHVVDMDAFDAAMTEQRERARKSANRDAWGNAQSIWVALSDRLDETVFDGYDNNELSGVRVVALVQDGQEVESAAAGSEVEVVLDRTPFYAEMGGQVGDTGKLTAPGLYVHVTDTKHRDGGLESHVGVVEEGTISVGDSVTATIDAGRRELIRRNHTATHLLDAALKKVLGDHVNQAGSLVAPDRMRFDFTHFEALTKDELDRIEGMVNAEIFAAKPVVTQIMNIEDAKAAGAVALFGEKYGDVVRVVSAGAEDAPFSRELCGGTHARNTADLGLFKIISESSVGSNSRRIEAVTSMGAIEYVDERLAQLDEVAAALKVRPSAVADRVEQLQQDLRTANHKLEAALTGAGSNQVAEALKSAVQLNGYSCVIAKLEGLSGKELRSAWDGIRDASDGQPVACVIASATADGKVSLLAGATDSAVAAGFSAGDIVKEIAELVGGRGGGKPAMAQAGGSNAAGIDDALEAAKTKLGA
;
A
#
# COMPACT_ATOMS: atom_id res chain seq x y z
N MET A 1 -40.49 -31.66 2.67
CA MET A 1 -39.21 -32.23 2.27
C MET A 1 -38.88 -31.57 0.94
N ALA A 2 -37.68 -31.06 0.75
CA ALA A 2 -37.30 -30.45 -0.52
C ALA A 2 -37.43 -31.47 -1.65
N ASP A 3 -37.98 -31.04 -2.80
CA ASP A 3 -38.21 -31.90 -3.97
C ASP A 3 -36.94 -32.16 -4.81
N TYR A 4 -35.80 -31.60 -4.43
CA TYR A 4 -34.50 -31.73 -5.12
C TYR A 4 -33.36 -32.02 -4.13
N LYS A 5 -32.23 -32.52 -4.67
CA LYS A 5 -31.07 -32.97 -3.87
C LYS A 5 -30.31 -31.80 -3.22
N THR A 6 -29.66 -32.04 -2.09
CA THR A 6 -28.70 -31.11 -1.50
C THR A 6 -27.31 -31.33 -2.11
N MET A 7 -26.60 -30.25 -2.48
CA MET A 7 -25.24 -30.31 -3.04
C MET A 7 -24.35 -29.28 -2.33
N THR A 8 -23.09 -29.65 -2.11
CA THR A 8 -22.05 -28.72 -1.67
C THR A 8 -21.62 -27.77 -2.79
N THR A 9 -21.06 -26.63 -2.44
CA THR A 9 -20.51 -25.68 -3.44
C THR A 9 -19.48 -26.34 -4.37
N ALA A 10 -18.62 -27.23 -3.85
CA ALA A 10 -17.64 -27.97 -4.64
C ALA A 10 -18.29 -28.95 -5.63
N GLU A 11 -19.34 -29.69 -5.21
CA GLU A 11 -20.09 -30.61 -6.08
C GLU A 11 -20.79 -29.86 -7.23
N ILE A 12 -21.38 -28.69 -6.95
CA ILE A 12 -22.06 -27.87 -7.97
C ILE A 12 -21.03 -27.38 -9.00
N ARG A 13 -19.87 -26.88 -8.53
CA ARG A 13 -18.78 -26.42 -9.41
C ARG A 13 -18.32 -27.52 -10.35
N ASP A 14 -18.03 -28.70 -9.84
CA ASP A 14 -17.53 -29.81 -10.66
C ASP A 14 -18.60 -30.37 -11.61
N ASP A 15 -19.86 -30.48 -11.16
CA ASP A 15 -20.99 -30.93 -11.97
C ASP A 15 -21.22 -29.97 -13.16
N PHE A 16 -21.23 -28.66 -12.92
CA PHE A 16 -21.37 -27.64 -14.00
C PHE A 16 -20.26 -27.74 -15.04
N LEU A 17 -19.01 -27.74 -14.58
CA LEU A 17 -17.88 -27.78 -15.49
C LEU A 17 -17.85 -29.09 -16.30
N SER A 18 -18.11 -30.22 -15.65
CA SER A 18 -18.17 -31.54 -16.31
C SER A 18 -19.34 -31.64 -17.29
N PHE A 19 -20.49 -31.06 -16.94
CA PHE A 19 -21.64 -31.01 -17.86
C PHE A 19 -21.30 -30.30 -19.17
N PHE A 20 -20.71 -29.11 -19.12
CA PHE A 20 -20.34 -28.35 -20.30
C PHE A 20 -19.15 -28.96 -21.04
N GLU A 21 -18.22 -29.65 -20.37
CA GLU A 21 -17.23 -30.51 -21.08
C GLU A 21 -17.89 -31.62 -21.85
N SER A 22 -18.95 -32.24 -21.31
CA SER A 22 -19.73 -33.28 -22.02
C SER A 22 -20.43 -32.74 -23.28
N LYS A 23 -20.73 -31.42 -23.31
CA LYS A 23 -21.30 -30.73 -24.50
C LYS A 23 -20.21 -30.32 -25.49
N GLY A 24 -18.93 -30.56 -25.21
CA GLY A 24 -17.78 -30.26 -26.06
C GLY A 24 -17.12 -28.91 -25.82
N CYS A 25 -17.48 -28.22 -24.75
CA CYS A 25 -16.77 -27.01 -24.28
C CYS A 25 -15.44 -27.40 -23.67
N LYS A 26 -14.43 -26.54 -23.82
CA LYS A 26 -13.14 -26.72 -23.17
C LYS A 26 -13.16 -26.05 -21.77
N ARG A 27 -12.76 -26.79 -20.74
CA ARG A 27 -12.57 -26.23 -19.40
C ARG A 27 -11.33 -25.34 -19.37
N TYR A 28 -11.52 -24.11 -18.86
CA TYR A 28 -10.45 -23.16 -18.58
C TYR A 28 -10.36 -22.90 -17.09
N PRO A 29 -9.15 -22.75 -16.53
CA PRO A 29 -9.00 -22.33 -15.14
C PRO A 29 -9.52 -20.90 -14.96
N SER A 30 -9.79 -20.52 -13.70
CA SER A 30 -10.04 -19.12 -13.36
C SER A 30 -8.85 -18.26 -13.74
N SER A 31 -9.09 -17.12 -14.36
CA SER A 31 -8.04 -16.11 -14.53
C SER A 31 -7.83 -15.33 -13.23
N SER A 32 -6.73 -14.57 -13.16
CA SER A 32 -6.46 -13.66 -12.06
C SER A 32 -7.55 -12.60 -11.91
N LEU A 33 -7.79 -12.13 -10.69
CA LEU A 33 -8.60 -10.92 -10.41
C LEU A 33 -8.00 -9.66 -11.06
N VAL A 34 -6.71 -9.70 -11.44
CA VAL A 34 -6.04 -8.64 -12.19
C VAL A 34 -6.21 -8.93 -13.68
N PRO A 35 -7.19 -8.29 -14.38
CA PRO A 35 -7.45 -8.57 -15.77
C PRO A 35 -6.34 -8.05 -16.70
N SER A 36 -6.17 -8.70 -17.84
CA SER A 36 -5.28 -8.21 -18.91
C SER A 36 -5.84 -6.96 -19.62
N ASP A 37 -7.14 -6.73 -19.53
CA ASP A 37 -7.80 -5.53 -20.05
C ASP A 37 -7.56 -4.31 -19.16
N PRO A 38 -6.84 -3.28 -19.64
CA PRO A 38 -6.52 -2.10 -18.82
C PRO A 38 -7.74 -1.22 -18.50
N SER A 39 -8.86 -1.41 -19.18
CA SER A 39 -10.12 -0.68 -18.92
C SER A 39 -10.81 -1.16 -17.64
N LEU A 40 -10.46 -2.34 -17.12
CA LEU A 40 -11.02 -2.94 -15.93
C LEU A 40 -10.03 -2.91 -14.76
N LEU A 41 -10.48 -2.50 -13.60
CA LEU A 41 -9.66 -2.55 -12.38
C LEU A 41 -9.51 -3.98 -11.87
N LEU A 42 -10.61 -4.75 -11.88
CA LEU A 42 -10.69 -6.12 -11.37
C LEU A 42 -11.57 -6.95 -12.29
N ALA A 43 -11.35 -8.25 -12.34
CA ALA A 43 -12.20 -9.17 -13.07
C ALA A 43 -13.58 -9.22 -12.39
N ASN A 44 -14.62 -8.84 -13.13
CA ASN A 44 -15.98 -8.69 -12.61
C ASN A 44 -17.00 -9.67 -13.28
N ALA A 45 -16.55 -10.45 -14.27
CA ALA A 45 -17.36 -11.41 -14.99
C ALA A 45 -16.51 -12.54 -15.60
N GLY A 46 -17.11 -13.69 -15.84
CA GLY A 46 -16.47 -14.88 -16.44
C GLY A 46 -15.89 -14.63 -17.82
N MET A 47 -16.51 -13.73 -18.59
CA MET A 47 -16.11 -13.41 -19.97
C MET A 47 -14.80 -12.62 -20.07
N ASN A 48 -14.31 -12.00 -18.99
CA ASN A 48 -13.16 -11.09 -19.07
C ASN A 48 -11.92 -11.73 -19.71
N GLN A 49 -11.64 -13.01 -19.43
CA GLN A 49 -10.53 -13.76 -20.01
C GLN A 49 -10.74 -14.14 -21.49
N PHE A 50 -11.95 -13.99 -22.03
CA PHE A 50 -12.32 -14.41 -23.38
C PHE A 50 -12.62 -13.22 -24.33
N LYS A 51 -12.38 -11.97 -23.92
CA LYS A 51 -12.72 -10.77 -24.69
C LYS A 51 -12.22 -10.80 -26.13
N GLU A 52 -10.98 -11.25 -26.38
CA GLU A 52 -10.38 -11.35 -27.72
C GLU A 52 -11.06 -12.41 -28.61
N TYR A 53 -11.67 -13.44 -28.00
CA TYR A 53 -12.46 -14.43 -28.77
C TYR A 53 -13.81 -13.85 -29.18
N TYR A 54 -14.48 -13.08 -28.32
CA TYR A 54 -15.71 -12.37 -28.65
C TYR A 54 -15.52 -11.37 -29.78
N GLN A 55 -14.41 -10.68 -29.83
CA GLN A 55 -14.04 -9.71 -30.85
C GLN A 55 -13.53 -10.36 -32.13
N GLY A 56 -13.35 -11.70 -32.17
CA GLY A 56 -12.83 -12.42 -33.31
C GLY A 56 -11.33 -12.25 -33.58
N ILE A 57 -10.61 -11.63 -32.63
CA ILE A 57 -9.13 -11.48 -32.66
C ILE A 57 -8.47 -12.85 -32.52
N LYS A 58 -9.00 -13.67 -31.62
CA LYS A 58 -8.60 -15.08 -31.44
C LYS A 58 -9.71 -16.02 -31.86
N THR A 59 -9.36 -17.22 -32.30
CA THR A 59 -10.31 -18.29 -32.69
C THR A 59 -10.13 -19.51 -31.79
N MET A 60 -11.23 -20.17 -31.47
CA MET A 60 -11.25 -21.41 -30.70
C MET A 60 -11.56 -22.59 -31.64
N LYS A 61 -10.99 -23.77 -31.38
CA LYS A 61 -11.24 -24.99 -32.14
C LYS A 61 -12.42 -25.76 -31.60
N GLU A 62 -12.61 -25.69 -30.29
CA GLU A 62 -13.72 -26.29 -29.56
C GLU A 62 -14.99 -25.49 -29.81
N ILE A 63 -16.16 -26.06 -29.51
CA ILE A 63 -17.46 -25.39 -29.76
C ILE A 63 -17.69 -24.21 -28.78
N GLY A 64 -16.95 -24.17 -27.68
CA GLY A 64 -17.02 -23.15 -26.65
C GLY A 64 -16.08 -23.44 -25.52
N ALA A 65 -16.18 -22.61 -24.49
CA ALA A 65 -15.43 -22.72 -23.23
C ALA A 65 -16.36 -22.85 -22.03
N THR A 66 -15.85 -23.37 -20.91
CA THR A 66 -16.48 -23.32 -19.61
C THR A 66 -15.44 -23.01 -18.54
N SER A 67 -15.82 -22.22 -17.54
CA SER A 67 -14.93 -21.90 -16.40
C SER A 67 -15.74 -21.56 -15.15
N CYS A 68 -15.09 -21.70 -14.00
CA CYS A 68 -15.51 -21.08 -12.75
C CYS A 68 -14.55 -19.92 -12.47
N GLN A 69 -15.01 -18.69 -12.68
CA GLN A 69 -14.18 -17.49 -12.60
C GLN A 69 -14.37 -16.79 -11.27
N LYS A 70 -13.26 -16.55 -10.55
CA LYS A 70 -13.25 -15.63 -9.40
C LYS A 70 -13.50 -14.20 -9.88
N CYS A 71 -14.50 -13.55 -9.29
CA CYS A 71 -14.94 -12.20 -9.63
C CYS A 71 -14.95 -11.31 -8.41
N LEU A 72 -14.68 -10.01 -8.63
CA LEU A 72 -14.81 -9.00 -7.59
C LEU A 72 -15.54 -7.78 -8.14
N ARG A 73 -16.70 -7.44 -7.55
CA ARG A 73 -17.50 -6.26 -7.86
C ARG A 73 -17.37 -5.22 -6.78
N THR A 74 -17.08 -3.99 -7.19
CA THR A 74 -16.80 -2.87 -6.27
C THR A 74 -18.00 -1.96 -6.05
N ASN A 75 -18.99 -1.99 -6.95
CA ASN A 75 -20.18 -1.15 -6.88
C ASN A 75 -21.05 -1.48 -5.66
N ASP A 76 -21.03 -2.75 -5.25
CA ASP A 76 -21.90 -3.26 -4.18
C ASP A 76 -21.24 -3.26 -2.79
N ILE A 77 -19.99 -2.77 -2.66
CA ILE A 77 -19.26 -2.83 -1.38
C ILE A 77 -20.02 -2.16 -0.24
N ASP A 78 -20.75 -1.09 -0.50
CA ASP A 78 -21.52 -0.36 0.52
C ASP A 78 -22.74 -1.16 1.00
N ASN A 79 -23.28 -2.06 0.16
CA ASN A 79 -24.40 -2.93 0.47
C ASN A 79 -23.98 -4.21 1.22
N ILE A 80 -22.69 -4.57 1.19
CA ILE A 80 -22.19 -5.78 1.86
C ILE A 80 -22.53 -5.76 3.35
N GLY A 81 -23.12 -6.84 3.79
CA GLY A 81 -23.68 -7.00 5.14
C GLY A 81 -25.19 -7.23 5.10
N ASP A 82 -25.85 -6.99 3.96
CA ASP A 82 -27.21 -7.44 3.70
C ASP A 82 -27.29 -8.97 3.48
N SER A 83 -28.43 -9.47 2.99
CA SER A 83 -28.68 -10.90 2.77
C SER A 83 -28.18 -11.46 1.43
N ARG A 84 -27.86 -10.60 0.46
CA ARG A 84 -27.68 -10.99 -0.96
C ARG A 84 -26.32 -10.62 -1.57
N HIS A 85 -25.79 -9.44 -1.26
CA HIS A 85 -24.61 -8.92 -1.93
C HIS A 85 -23.32 -9.55 -1.41
N LEU A 86 -22.42 -9.86 -2.34
CA LEU A 86 -21.07 -10.32 -2.10
C LEU A 86 -20.10 -9.47 -2.93
N SER A 87 -19.00 -9.03 -2.32
CA SER A 87 -17.95 -8.32 -3.06
C SER A 87 -17.12 -9.28 -3.89
N PHE A 88 -16.76 -10.44 -3.34
CA PHE A 88 -16.11 -11.55 -4.03
C PHE A 88 -17.11 -12.70 -4.21
N PHE A 89 -17.16 -13.26 -5.42
CA PHE A 89 -17.97 -14.44 -5.71
C PHE A 89 -17.35 -15.26 -6.85
N GLU A 90 -17.76 -16.50 -6.97
CA GLU A 90 -17.39 -17.39 -8.05
C GLU A 90 -18.51 -17.41 -9.10
N MET A 91 -18.14 -17.17 -10.38
CA MET A 91 -19.08 -17.18 -11.51
C MET A 91 -18.82 -18.40 -12.37
N LEU A 92 -19.79 -19.30 -12.41
CA LEU A 92 -19.85 -20.42 -13.34
C LEU A 92 -20.30 -19.91 -14.70
N GLY A 93 -19.53 -20.17 -15.75
CA GLY A 93 -19.81 -19.66 -17.08
C GLY A 93 -19.60 -20.70 -18.18
N ASN A 94 -20.45 -20.62 -19.20
CA ASN A 94 -20.25 -21.30 -20.47
C ASN A 94 -20.34 -20.28 -21.60
N PHE A 95 -19.42 -20.38 -22.56
CA PHE A 95 -19.10 -19.34 -23.53
C PHE A 95 -19.07 -19.94 -24.96
N SER A 96 -19.69 -19.23 -25.93
CA SER A 96 -19.63 -19.58 -27.33
C SER A 96 -19.11 -18.42 -28.18
N PHE A 97 -18.22 -18.71 -29.10
CA PHE A 97 -17.64 -17.74 -30.02
C PHE A 97 -18.05 -18.13 -31.46
N GLY A 98 -19.40 -18.17 -31.67
CA GLY A 98 -20.00 -18.67 -32.93
C GLY A 98 -20.10 -20.18 -33.03
N GLY A 99 -19.79 -20.95 -31.98
CA GLY A 99 -19.79 -22.42 -31.99
C GLY A 99 -21.14 -23.04 -31.72
N TYR A 100 -21.92 -22.52 -30.74
CA TYR A 100 -23.31 -22.95 -30.48
C TYR A 100 -24.22 -21.72 -30.32
N THR A 101 -25.53 -21.96 -30.49
CA THR A 101 -26.53 -20.91 -30.65
C THR A 101 -27.24 -20.54 -29.33
N LYS A 102 -28.05 -19.45 -29.35
CA LYS A 102 -28.96 -19.07 -28.28
C LYS A 102 -29.86 -20.25 -27.87
N ARG A 103 -30.43 -20.97 -28.86
CA ARG A 103 -31.29 -22.15 -28.61
C ARG A 103 -30.54 -23.25 -27.87
N ASP A 104 -29.29 -23.52 -28.25
CA ASP A 104 -28.47 -24.53 -27.60
C ASP A 104 -28.17 -24.13 -26.16
N ALA A 105 -27.80 -22.86 -25.92
CA ALA A 105 -27.55 -22.33 -24.59
C ALA A 105 -28.76 -22.46 -23.66
N CYS A 106 -29.93 -22.02 -24.11
CA CYS A 106 -31.18 -22.17 -23.32
C CYS A 106 -31.54 -23.64 -23.11
N THR A 107 -31.33 -24.51 -24.09
CA THR A 107 -31.61 -25.96 -23.98
C THR A 107 -30.70 -26.61 -22.96
N TRP A 108 -29.40 -26.33 -22.99
CA TRP A 108 -28.44 -26.87 -22.04
C TRP A 108 -28.64 -26.29 -20.61
N ALA A 109 -28.97 -25.00 -20.50
CA ALA A 109 -29.35 -24.40 -19.24
C ALA A 109 -30.56 -25.11 -18.61
N MET A 110 -31.64 -25.32 -19.41
CA MET A 110 -32.82 -26.03 -18.94
C MET A 110 -32.49 -27.48 -18.54
N GLU A 111 -31.69 -28.19 -19.36
CA GLU A 111 -31.25 -29.56 -19.04
C GLU A 111 -30.49 -29.60 -17.69
N PHE A 112 -29.52 -28.70 -17.50
CA PHE A 112 -28.72 -28.64 -16.30
C PHE A 112 -29.55 -28.35 -15.04
N ILE A 113 -30.45 -27.36 -15.11
CA ILE A 113 -31.21 -26.94 -13.93
C ILE A 113 -32.35 -27.89 -13.58
N SER A 114 -32.99 -28.55 -14.55
CA SER A 114 -34.18 -29.37 -14.31
C SER A 114 -33.94 -30.87 -14.25
N SER A 115 -32.80 -31.38 -14.82
CA SER A 115 -32.47 -32.80 -14.75
C SER A 115 -32.15 -33.28 -13.36
N PRO A 116 -32.78 -34.38 -12.86
CA PRO A 116 -32.41 -34.97 -11.58
C PRO A 116 -30.96 -35.50 -11.50
N GLU A 117 -30.29 -35.69 -12.62
CA GLU A 117 -28.87 -36.07 -12.68
C GLU A 117 -27.99 -34.90 -12.26
N HIS A 118 -28.43 -33.67 -12.51
CA HIS A 118 -27.76 -32.41 -12.19
C HIS A 118 -28.47 -31.70 -11.02
N LEU A 119 -28.99 -30.49 -11.20
CA LEU A 119 -29.62 -29.74 -10.11
C LEU A 119 -31.00 -30.25 -9.72
N GLY A 120 -31.82 -30.67 -10.69
CA GLY A 120 -33.17 -31.24 -10.45
C GLY A 120 -34.16 -30.25 -9.86
N LEU A 121 -34.02 -28.95 -10.16
CA LEU A 121 -34.88 -27.91 -9.64
C LEU A 121 -36.29 -28.04 -10.22
N PRO A 122 -37.37 -27.86 -9.41
CA PRO A 122 -38.74 -27.95 -9.87
C PRO A 122 -39.12 -26.77 -10.78
N LEU A 123 -39.69 -27.07 -11.98
CA LEU A 123 -40.02 -26.09 -13.00
C LEU A 123 -41.04 -25.04 -12.53
N ASP A 124 -41.95 -25.42 -11.63
CA ASP A 124 -42.95 -24.52 -11.05
C ASP A 124 -42.38 -23.48 -10.09
N ARG A 125 -41.10 -23.59 -9.74
CA ARG A 125 -40.37 -22.58 -8.95
C ARG A 125 -39.38 -21.78 -9.81
N LEU A 126 -39.24 -22.05 -11.11
CA LEU A 126 -38.36 -21.36 -12.01
C LEU A 126 -39.09 -20.27 -12.80
N TYR A 127 -38.52 -19.05 -12.77
CA TYR A 127 -39.02 -17.90 -13.52
C TYR A 127 -37.91 -17.39 -14.43
N PHE A 128 -38.31 -16.79 -15.55
CA PHE A 128 -37.38 -16.35 -16.58
C PHE A 128 -37.68 -14.90 -16.96
N THR A 129 -36.66 -14.08 -17.08
CA THR A 129 -36.78 -12.75 -17.67
C THR A 129 -36.17 -12.74 -19.06
N VAL A 130 -36.66 -11.87 -19.93
CA VAL A 130 -36.13 -11.69 -21.28
C VAL A 130 -36.17 -10.22 -21.64
N PHE A 131 -35.25 -9.77 -22.49
CA PHE A 131 -35.27 -8.42 -23.02
C PHE A 131 -36.58 -8.14 -23.77
N THR A 132 -37.11 -6.93 -23.63
CA THR A 132 -38.46 -6.52 -24.15
C THR A 132 -38.70 -6.92 -25.61
N ASP A 133 -37.69 -6.83 -26.50
CA ASP A 133 -37.80 -7.09 -27.92
C ASP A 133 -37.28 -8.49 -28.33
N ASP A 134 -36.95 -9.37 -27.37
CA ASP A 134 -36.38 -10.70 -27.64
C ASP A 134 -37.47 -11.78 -27.68
N ASP A 135 -38.31 -11.74 -28.74
CA ASP A 135 -39.35 -12.75 -28.97
C ASP A 135 -38.75 -14.16 -29.22
N GLU A 136 -37.52 -14.22 -29.75
CA GLU A 136 -36.82 -15.50 -29.99
C GLU A 136 -36.57 -16.25 -28.67
N ALA A 137 -36.10 -15.55 -27.64
CA ALA A 137 -35.86 -16.14 -26.31
C ALA A 137 -37.17 -16.69 -25.72
N ILE A 138 -38.28 -15.95 -25.81
CA ILE A 138 -39.61 -16.40 -25.34
C ILE A 138 -40.04 -17.69 -26.01
N GLU A 139 -39.95 -17.76 -27.33
CA GLU A 139 -40.33 -18.95 -28.06
C GLU A 139 -39.45 -20.16 -27.75
N ILE A 140 -38.17 -19.90 -27.48
CA ILE A 140 -37.26 -20.97 -27.02
C ILE A 140 -37.72 -21.49 -25.66
N TRP A 141 -37.91 -20.65 -24.65
CA TRP A 141 -38.30 -21.05 -23.30
C TRP A 141 -39.66 -21.79 -23.28
N LYS A 142 -40.63 -21.27 -24.01
CA LYS A 142 -41.92 -21.96 -24.19
C LYS A 142 -41.75 -23.35 -24.81
N SER A 143 -40.86 -23.48 -25.81
CA SER A 143 -40.62 -24.77 -26.46
C SER A 143 -39.93 -25.78 -25.53
N LEU A 144 -39.25 -25.30 -24.47
CA LEU A 144 -38.60 -26.10 -23.43
C LEU A 144 -39.54 -26.40 -22.22
N GLY A 145 -40.81 -25.97 -22.30
CA GLY A 145 -41.83 -26.30 -21.30
C GLY A 145 -42.08 -25.24 -20.22
N VAL A 146 -41.45 -24.06 -20.36
CA VAL A 146 -41.71 -22.94 -19.44
C VAL A 146 -43.11 -22.39 -19.68
N ALA A 147 -43.89 -22.22 -18.63
CA ALA A 147 -45.23 -21.62 -18.70
C ALA A 147 -45.13 -20.12 -19.04
N GLU A 148 -46.11 -19.58 -19.77
CA GLU A 148 -46.10 -18.21 -20.25
C GLU A 148 -46.12 -17.17 -19.09
N ASP A 149 -46.76 -17.50 -18.02
CA ASP A 149 -46.82 -16.68 -16.78
C ASP A 149 -45.56 -16.73 -15.94
N HIS A 150 -44.60 -17.59 -16.27
CA HIS A 150 -43.26 -17.64 -15.70
C HIS A 150 -42.22 -16.88 -16.54
N ILE A 151 -42.63 -16.18 -17.61
CA ILE A 151 -41.73 -15.40 -18.49
C ILE A 151 -42.10 -13.92 -18.39
N THR A 152 -41.16 -13.09 -17.87
CA THR A 152 -41.34 -11.65 -17.73
C THR A 152 -40.46 -10.88 -18.72
N ARG A 153 -40.99 -9.83 -19.36
CA ARG A 153 -40.22 -8.92 -20.20
C ARG A 153 -39.70 -7.76 -19.40
N LEU A 154 -38.39 -7.51 -19.42
CA LEU A 154 -37.76 -6.39 -18.76
C LEU A 154 -36.98 -5.51 -19.75
N GLY A 155 -36.64 -4.29 -19.33
CA GLY A 155 -36.00 -3.27 -20.15
C GLY A 155 -34.50 -3.44 -20.29
N GLU A 156 -33.88 -2.35 -20.80
CA GLU A 156 -32.43 -2.30 -21.02
C GLU A 156 -31.65 -2.30 -19.69
N GLU A 157 -32.26 -1.80 -18.60
CA GLU A 157 -31.60 -1.75 -17.28
C GLU A 157 -31.37 -3.16 -16.70
N ASP A 158 -32.29 -4.11 -16.98
CA ASP A 158 -32.26 -5.45 -16.41
C ASP A 158 -31.77 -6.50 -17.42
N ASN A 159 -32.33 -6.51 -18.64
CA ASN A 159 -32.09 -7.58 -19.62
C ASN A 159 -31.25 -7.16 -20.85
N PHE A 160 -30.35 -6.17 -20.69
CA PHE A 160 -29.32 -5.87 -21.70
C PHE A 160 -27.95 -5.69 -21.03
N TRP A 161 -27.09 -6.68 -21.17
CA TRP A 161 -25.81 -6.72 -20.48
C TRP A 161 -24.66 -6.19 -21.35
N ALA A 162 -23.71 -5.48 -20.73
CA ALA A 162 -22.47 -5.00 -21.34
C ALA A 162 -21.28 -5.23 -20.43
N ALA A 163 -20.13 -5.64 -20.99
CA ALA A 163 -18.89 -5.92 -20.27
C ALA A 163 -18.25 -4.67 -19.64
N GLY A 164 -18.66 -3.48 -20.04
CA GLY A 164 -18.15 -2.19 -19.60
C GLY A 164 -18.75 -1.05 -20.43
N PRO A 165 -18.20 0.15 -20.33
CA PRO A 165 -18.65 1.29 -21.13
C PRO A 165 -18.47 1.06 -22.62
N THR A 166 -17.52 0.22 -23.05
CA THR A 166 -17.26 -0.20 -24.41
C THR A 166 -16.98 -1.69 -24.46
N GLY A 167 -17.26 -2.33 -25.59
CA GLY A 167 -17.00 -3.75 -25.85
C GLY A 167 -18.24 -4.60 -26.06
N PRO A 168 -18.09 -5.93 -26.03
CA PRO A 168 -19.16 -6.88 -26.35
C PRO A 168 -20.38 -6.69 -25.44
N CYS A 169 -21.58 -6.67 -26.05
CA CYS A 169 -22.86 -6.49 -25.34
C CYS A 169 -24.01 -7.13 -26.10
N GLY A 170 -25.16 -7.27 -25.43
CA GLY A 170 -26.37 -7.79 -26.06
C GLY A 170 -27.51 -8.06 -25.09
N PRO A 171 -28.70 -8.41 -25.59
CA PRO A 171 -29.84 -8.81 -24.78
C PRO A 171 -29.51 -10.05 -23.96
N CYS A 172 -30.14 -10.19 -22.81
CA CYS A 172 -29.95 -11.35 -21.95
C CYS A 172 -31.28 -11.92 -21.46
N SER A 173 -31.21 -13.11 -20.92
CA SER A 173 -32.30 -13.80 -20.23
C SER A 173 -31.78 -14.33 -18.92
N GLU A 174 -32.46 -13.95 -17.82
CA GLU A 174 -32.08 -14.36 -16.48
C GLU A 174 -33.01 -15.44 -15.96
N ILE A 175 -32.48 -16.32 -15.14
CA ILE A 175 -33.21 -17.41 -14.50
C ILE A 175 -33.27 -17.17 -12.99
N TYR A 176 -34.48 -17.14 -12.48
CA TYR A 176 -34.81 -16.89 -11.09
C TYR A 176 -35.40 -18.12 -10.43
N PHE A 177 -35.17 -18.24 -9.13
CA PHE A 177 -35.78 -19.25 -8.29
C PHE A 177 -36.73 -18.60 -7.29
N ASP A 178 -38.03 -19.03 -7.26
CA ASP A 178 -39.01 -18.59 -6.24
C ASP A 178 -38.69 -19.29 -4.92
N GLN A 179 -38.12 -18.55 -3.98
CA GLN A 179 -37.77 -19.06 -2.63
C GLN A 179 -39.01 -19.37 -1.77
N GLY A 180 -40.16 -18.81 -2.11
CA GLY A 180 -41.43 -19.03 -1.44
C GLY A 180 -42.06 -17.75 -0.91
N PRO A 181 -43.36 -17.85 -0.52
CA PRO A 181 -44.16 -16.69 -0.10
C PRO A 181 -43.72 -16.10 1.25
N GLU A 182 -42.82 -16.73 1.98
CA GLU A 182 -42.21 -16.24 3.22
C GLU A 182 -41.18 -15.13 2.97
N PHE A 183 -40.68 -14.96 1.73
CA PHE A 183 -39.77 -13.89 1.32
C PHE A 183 -40.54 -12.75 0.65
N GLU A 184 -40.05 -11.53 0.81
CA GLU A 184 -40.60 -10.34 0.16
C GLU A 184 -40.28 -10.34 -1.34
N GLY A 185 -41.25 -9.93 -2.18
CA GLY A 185 -41.13 -9.82 -3.62
C GLY A 185 -42.41 -10.18 -4.36
N GLU A 186 -42.76 -9.41 -5.39
CA GLU A 186 -43.99 -9.59 -6.19
C GLU A 186 -43.72 -10.25 -7.55
N ALA A 187 -42.54 -9.98 -8.14
CA ALA A 187 -42.18 -10.48 -9.46
C ALA A 187 -40.64 -10.60 -9.64
N PRO A 188 -40.17 -11.43 -10.62
CA PRO A 188 -38.76 -11.43 -11.02
C PRO A 188 -38.30 -10.04 -11.48
N GLY A 189 -37.13 -9.60 -11.01
CA GLY A 189 -36.57 -8.29 -11.30
C GLY A 189 -36.93 -7.20 -10.29
N ASP A 190 -37.73 -7.49 -9.26
CA ASP A 190 -37.93 -6.57 -8.15
C ASP A 190 -36.81 -6.65 -7.07
N ASP A 191 -36.83 -5.71 -6.14
CA ASP A 191 -35.81 -5.65 -5.05
C ASP A 191 -36.03 -6.68 -3.93
N GLY A 192 -37.10 -7.50 -4.01
CA GLY A 192 -37.45 -8.49 -2.98
C GLY A 192 -36.57 -9.74 -3.01
N ASP A 193 -36.46 -10.45 -1.87
CA ASP A 193 -35.67 -11.68 -1.73
C ASP A 193 -36.37 -12.94 -2.26
N ARG A 194 -37.64 -12.86 -2.65
CA ARG A 194 -38.44 -14.02 -3.07
C ARG A 194 -37.95 -14.65 -4.36
N TYR A 195 -37.68 -13.81 -5.39
CA TYR A 195 -37.22 -14.25 -6.69
C TYR A 195 -35.72 -14.05 -6.78
N LEU A 196 -34.95 -15.10 -6.45
CA LEU A 196 -33.49 -15.04 -6.47
C LEU A 196 -32.97 -15.33 -7.88
N GLU A 197 -32.43 -14.29 -8.55
CA GLU A 197 -31.68 -14.46 -9.80
C GLU A 197 -30.41 -15.25 -9.49
N PHE A 198 -30.18 -16.36 -10.19
CA PHE A 198 -28.97 -17.17 -10.03
C PHE A 198 -28.18 -17.40 -11.31
N TRP A 199 -28.79 -17.26 -12.49
CA TRP A 199 -28.10 -17.46 -13.77
C TRP A 199 -28.54 -16.44 -14.81
N ASN A 200 -27.61 -15.75 -15.44
CA ASN A 200 -27.82 -14.84 -16.55
C ASN A 200 -27.23 -15.42 -17.85
N LEU A 201 -28.02 -15.50 -18.92
CA LEU A 201 -27.62 -15.92 -20.25
C LEU A 201 -27.59 -14.71 -21.18
N VAL A 202 -26.40 -14.23 -21.52
CA VAL A 202 -26.19 -13.07 -22.38
C VAL A 202 -25.97 -13.54 -23.82
N PHE A 203 -26.75 -12.97 -24.74
CA PHE A 203 -26.67 -13.21 -26.18
C PHE A 203 -25.88 -12.08 -26.81
N THR A 204 -24.56 -12.17 -26.75
CA THR A 204 -23.64 -11.12 -27.15
C THR A 204 -23.63 -10.98 -28.68
N GLN A 205 -24.17 -9.89 -29.17
CA GLN A 205 -24.37 -9.65 -30.61
C GLN A 205 -23.73 -8.35 -31.10
N PHE A 206 -23.44 -7.39 -30.18
CA PHE A 206 -22.98 -6.05 -30.52
C PHE A 206 -21.66 -5.76 -29.85
N ASP A 207 -20.91 -4.78 -30.39
CA ASP A 207 -19.70 -4.21 -29.81
C ASP A 207 -19.93 -2.73 -29.54
N ARG A 208 -20.22 -2.34 -28.27
CA ARG A 208 -20.50 -0.95 -27.89
C ARG A 208 -19.25 -0.10 -28.08
N GLN A 209 -19.36 0.96 -28.88
CA GLN A 209 -18.29 1.92 -29.14
C GLN A 209 -18.34 3.12 -28.17
N GLU A 210 -17.28 3.94 -28.13
CA GLU A 210 -17.21 5.15 -27.29
C GLU A 210 -18.30 6.17 -27.59
N ASP A 211 -18.80 6.23 -28.83
CA ASP A 211 -19.90 7.11 -29.26
C ASP A 211 -21.31 6.54 -28.94
N GLY A 212 -21.37 5.38 -28.28
CA GLY A 212 -22.61 4.69 -27.92
C GLY A 212 -23.22 3.86 -29.06
N SER A 213 -22.63 3.81 -30.25
CA SER A 213 -23.09 2.96 -31.35
C SER A 213 -22.88 1.47 -31.04
N LEU A 214 -23.74 0.62 -31.61
CA LEU A 214 -23.78 -0.84 -31.41
C LEU A 214 -23.60 -1.60 -32.74
N PRO A 215 -22.41 -1.58 -33.37
CA PRO A 215 -22.16 -2.43 -34.54
C PRO A 215 -22.26 -3.90 -34.13
N GLU A 216 -22.75 -4.75 -35.10
CA GLU A 216 -22.82 -6.19 -34.92
C GLU A 216 -21.41 -6.81 -34.84
N LEU A 217 -21.23 -7.75 -33.90
CA LEU A 217 -20.03 -8.56 -33.81
C LEU A 217 -19.92 -9.52 -35.02
N PRO A 218 -18.71 -9.98 -35.38
CA PRO A 218 -18.49 -10.93 -36.50
C PRO A 218 -19.30 -12.22 -36.36
N HIS A 219 -19.58 -12.62 -35.14
CA HIS A 219 -20.37 -13.80 -34.81
C HIS A 219 -21.36 -13.48 -33.69
N ARG A 220 -22.48 -14.16 -33.64
CA ARG A 220 -23.37 -14.20 -32.46
C ARG A 220 -22.73 -15.11 -31.44
N ASN A 221 -22.46 -14.56 -30.27
CA ASN A 221 -21.77 -15.24 -29.20
C ASN A 221 -22.71 -15.50 -28.01
N ILE A 222 -22.29 -16.39 -27.14
CA ILE A 222 -22.98 -16.67 -25.88
C ILE A 222 -22.00 -16.37 -24.73
N ASP A 223 -22.45 -15.63 -23.76
CA ASP A 223 -21.80 -15.41 -22.47
C ASP A 223 -22.81 -15.76 -21.38
N THR A 224 -22.44 -16.62 -20.45
CA THR A 224 -23.34 -16.89 -19.32
C THR A 224 -22.61 -16.77 -18.00
N GLY A 225 -23.36 -16.35 -16.97
CA GLY A 225 -22.83 -16.23 -15.62
C GLY A 225 -23.85 -16.74 -14.58
N MET A 226 -23.55 -17.86 -13.93
CA MET A 226 -24.30 -18.36 -12.80
C MET A 226 -23.50 -18.10 -11.51
N GLY A 227 -24.09 -17.38 -10.57
CA GLY A 227 -23.48 -17.16 -9.26
C GLY A 227 -23.41 -18.44 -8.45
N LEU A 228 -22.19 -18.95 -8.21
CA LEU A 228 -22.00 -20.23 -7.50
C LEU A 228 -22.57 -20.19 -6.09
N GLU A 229 -22.37 -19.10 -5.35
CA GLU A 229 -22.91 -18.93 -4.00
C GLU A 229 -24.45 -18.88 -4.00
N ARG A 230 -25.06 -18.24 -5.00
CA ARG A 230 -26.53 -18.17 -5.14
C ARG A 230 -27.13 -19.55 -5.41
N ILE A 231 -26.59 -20.27 -6.38
CA ILE A 231 -27.09 -21.63 -6.65
C ILE A 231 -26.75 -22.60 -5.52
N ALA A 232 -25.64 -22.43 -4.81
CA ALA A 232 -25.31 -23.23 -3.63
C ALA A 232 -26.31 -23.01 -2.52
N ALA A 233 -26.74 -21.77 -2.24
CA ALA A 233 -27.77 -21.48 -1.27
C ALA A 233 -29.10 -22.20 -1.62
N ILE A 234 -29.53 -22.13 -2.90
CA ILE A 234 -30.72 -22.84 -3.38
C ILE A 234 -30.57 -24.35 -3.17
N MET A 235 -29.42 -24.95 -3.59
CA MET A 235 -29.21 -26.40 -3.49
C MET A 235 -28.99 -26.90 -2.07
N GLN A 236 -28.62 -26.01 -1.14
CA GLN A 236 -28.50 -26.31 0.29
C GLN A 236 -29.74 -25.95 1.08
N HIS A 237 -30.81 -25.47 0.39
CA HIS A 237 -32.10 -25.09 0.97
C HIS A 237 -32.02 -23.96 1.99
N GLU A 238 -31.06 -23.03 1.74
CA GLU A 238 -30.81 -21.89 2.58
C GLU A 238 -31.41 -20.62 1.97
N GLY A 239 -31.77 -19.66 2.81
CA GLY A 239 -32.48 -18.46 2.38
C GLY A 239 -31.54 -17.35 1.88
N THR A 240 -30.25 -17.43 2.18
CA THR A 240 -29.27 -16.39 1.82
C THR A 240 -27.92 -16.99 1.40
N ASN A 241 -27.16 -16.24 0.63
CA ASN A 241 -25.79 -16.62 0.22
C ASN A 241 -24.85 -16.85 1.41
N TYR A 242 -25.15 -16.21 2.56
CA TYR A 242 -24.33 -16.28 3.77
C TYR A 242 -24.54 -17.53 4.60
N GLU A 243 -25.58 -18.30 4.31
CA GLU A 243 -25.90 -19.55 5.01
C GLU A 243 -25.39 -20.79 4.28
N GLY A 244 -24.91 -20.62 3.03
CA GLY A 244 -24.23 -21.68 2.28
C GLY A 244 -22.92 -22.12 2.96
N ASP A 245 -22.49 -23.34 2.66
CA ASP A 245 -21.41 -24.08 3.33
C ASP A 245 -20.11 -23.27 3.52
N ILE A 246 -19.64 -22.54 2.50
CA ILE A 246 -18.42 -21.73 2.57
C ILE A 246 -18.63 -20.52 3.49
N MET A 247 -19.67 -19.71 3.21
CA MET A 247 -19.89 -18.46 3.95
C MET A 247 -20.28 -18.73 5.41
N ARG A 248 -21.07 -19.76 5.65
CA ARG A 248 -21.46 -20.16 7.02
C ARG A 248 -20.26 -20.62 7.85
N THR A 249 -19.26 -21.26 7.22
CA THR A 249 -18.01 -21.64 7.90
C THR A 249 -17.23 -20.40 8.32
N LEU A 250 -17.08 -19.40 7.43
CA LEU A 250 -16.41 -18.13 7.74
C LEU A 250 -17.17 -17.33 8.82
N ILE A 251 -18.50 -17.31 8.79
CA ILE A 251 -19.32 -16.70 9.85
C ILE A 251 -19.08 -17.43 11.18
N SER A 252 -18.98 -18.78 11.17
CA SER A 252 -18.73 -19.57 12.37
C SER A 252 -17.36 -19.27 12.98
N LEU A 253 -16.35 -18.96 12.16
CA LEU A 253 -15.08 -18.47 12.66
C LEU A 253 -15.23 -17.12 13.38
N GLY A 254 -16.00 -16.18 12.81
CA GLY A 254 -16.33 -14.90 13.45
C GLY A 254 -17.09 -15.06 14.78
N GLU A 255 -18.03 -16.00 14.83
CA GLU A 255 -18.70 -16.35 16.09
C GLU A 255 -17.72 -16.86 17.15
N LYS A 256 -16.76 -17.70 16.73
CA LYS A 256 -15.72 -18.26 17.63
C LYS A 256 -14.79 -17.17 18.16
N LEU A 257 -14.33 -16.27 17.29
CA LEU A 257 -13.38 -15.21 17.65
C LEU A 257 -14.03 -14.13 18.53
N SER A 258 -15.28 -13.77 18.23
CA SER A 258 -16.00 -12.69 18.93
C SER A 258 -16.78 -13.17 20.16
N GLY A 259 -17.13 -14.46 20.22
CA GLY A 259 -18.08 -15.00 21.21
C GLY A 259 -19.53 -14.57 20.96
N LYS A 260 -19.83 -13.87 19.87
CA LYS A 260 -21.18 -13.48 19.45
C LYS A 260 -21.82 -14.60 18.63
N LYS A 261 -23.15 -14.56 18.48
CA LYS A 261 -23.87 -15.55 17.69
C LYS A 261 -24.60 -14.90 16.53
N TYR A 262 -24.50 -15.51 15.37
CA TYR A 262 -25.28 -15.17 14.20
C TYR A 262 -26.77 -15.35 14.50
N HIS A 263 -27.64 -14.53 13.93
CA HIS A 263 -29.07 -14.42 14.22
C HIS A 263 -29.42 -13.91 15.64
N SER A 264 -28.52 -13.18 16.28
CA SER A 264 -28.81 -12.56 17.57
C SER A 264 -29.30 -11.11 17.47
N THR A 265 -28.71 -10.28 16.62
CA THR A 265 -29.19 -8.95 16.22
C THR A 265 -28.72 -8.60 14.82
N ASP A 266 -29.41 -7.68 14.14
CA ASP A 266 -29.08 -7.26 12.78
C ASP A 266 -27.65 -6.68 12.68
N GLU A 267 -27.19 -5.95 13.70
CA GLU A 267 -25.84 -5.36 13.72
C GLU A 267 -24.75 -6.46 13.83
N ILE A 268 -24.99 -7.50 14.62
CA ILE A 268 -24.07 -8.63 14.74
C ILE A 268 -24.03 -9.41 13.43
N ASP A 269 -25.20 -9.67 12.85
CA ASP A 269 -25.34 -10.40 11.60
C ASP A 269 -24.64 -9.66 10.46
N ARG A 270 -24.90 -8.35 10.34
CA ARG A 270 -24.21 -7.47 9.38
C ARG A 270 -22.70 -7.54 9.54
N SER A 271 -22.20 -7.41 10.77
CA SER A 271 -20.75 -7.42 11.01
C SER A 271 -20.13 -8.78 10.69
N LEU A 272 -20.77 -9.89 11.03
CA LEU A 272 -20.30 -11.23 10.72
C LEU A 272 -20.31 -11.53 9.22
N ARG A 273 -21.33 -11.05 8.49
CA ARG A 273 -21.38 -11.15 7.01
C ARG A 273 -20.25 -10.35 6.35
N ILE A 274 -20.01 -9.12 6.81
CA ILE A 274 -18.90 -8.29 6.33
C ILE A 274 -17.56 -8.98 6.56
N LEU A 275 -17.33 -9.56 7.75
CA LEU A 275 -16.11 -10.32 8.03
C LEU A 275 -15.95 -11.50 7.06
N ALA A 276 -16.98 -12.29 6.84
CA ALA A 276 -16.93 -13.45 5.97
C ALA A 276 -16.64 -13.07 4.51
N ASP A 277 -17.35 -12.07 3.98
CA ASP A 277 -17.18 -11.60 2.62
C ASP A 277 -15.80 -10.96 2.39
N HIS A 278 -15.47 -9.95 3.22
CA HIS A 278 -14.25 -9.18 3.01
C HIS A 278 -12.99 -9.99 3.27
N SER A 279 -13.00 -10.91 4.25
CA SER A 279 -11.84 -11.78 4.49
C SER A 279 -11.56 -12.69 3.29
N ARG A 280 -12.60 -13.24 2.66
CA ARG A 280 -12.48 -14.03 1.42
C ARG A 280 -11.95 -13.15 0.30
N ALA A 281 -12.53 -11.98 0.07
CA ALA A 281 -12.13 -11.05 -0.98
C ALA A 281 -10.65 -10.64 -0.87
N VAL A 282 -10.21 -10.18 0.32
CA VAL A 282 -8.82 -9.72 0.49
C VAL A 282 -7.80 -10.87 0.37
N THR A 283 -8.16 -12.07 0.82
CA THR A 283 -7.31 -13.26 0.69
C THR A 283 -7.04 -13.58 -0.78
N PHE A 284 -8.07 -13.59 -1.63
CA PHE A 284 -7.91 -13.81 -3.06
C PHE A 284 -7.19 -12.66 -3.77
N MET A 285 -7.47 -11.41 -3.40
CA MET A 285 -6.77 -10.26 -3.97
C MET A 285 -5.26 -10.33 -3.71
N ILE A 286 -4.85 -10.66 -2.49
CA ILE A 286 -3.42 -10.81 -2.14
C ILE A 286 -2.83 -12.04 -2.83
N GLY A 287 -3.57 -13.16 -2.88
CA GLY A 287 -3.19 -14.37 -3.61
C GLY A 287 -2.88 -14.08 -5.09
N ASP A 288 -3.60 -13.16 -5.71
CA ASP A 288 -3.39 -12.68 -7.08
C ASP A 288 -2.35 -11.55 -7.20
N GLY A 289 -1.64 -11.22 -6.11
CA GLY A 289 -0.52 -10.28 -6.11
C GLY A 289 -0.89 -8.81 -5.91
N ILE A 290 -2.12 -8.50 -5.49
CA ILE A 290 -2.52 -7.13 -5.15
C ILE A 290 -2.04 -6.83 -3.72
N LEU A 291 -1.43 -5.66 -3.53
CA LEU A 291 -1.00 -5.17 -2.22
C LEU A 291 -1.86 -3.99 -1.77
N PRO A 292 -2.09 -3.79 -0.45
CA PRO A 292 -2.84 -2.64 0.05
C PRO A 292 -2.17 -1.32 -0.36
N GLY A 293 -2.94 -0.38 -0.89
CA GLY A 293 -2.41 0.91 -1.39
C GLY A 293 -3.41 2.05 -1.29
N ASN A 294 -3.08 3.19 -1.91
CA ASN A 294 -3.91 4.40 -1.86
C ASN A 294 -4.69 4.64 -3.16
N GLU A 295 -4.44 3.88 -4.22
CA GLU A 295 -5.03 4.10 -5.54
C GLU A 295 -5.44 2.79 -6.21
N GLY A 296 -6.40 2.87 -7.12
CA GLY A 296 -6.84 1.78 -7.96
C GLY A 296 -7.24 0.51 -7.16
N ARG A 297 -6.86 -0.67 -7.67
CA ARG A 297 -7.17 -1.96 -7.04
C ARG A 297 -6.56 -2.13 -5.65
N SER A 298 -5.41 -1.53 -5.41
CA SER A 298 -4.73 -1.53 -4.11
C SER A 298 -5.52 -0.78 -3.04
N TYR A 299 -6.22 0.30 -3.42
CA TYR A 299 -7.13 1.03 -2.54
C TYR A 299 -8.36 0.17 -2.19
N ILE A 300 -8.92 -0.56 -3.17
CA ILE A 300 -10.05 -1.45 -2.94
C ILE A 300 -9.69 -2.52 -1.90
N LEU A 301 -8.54 -3.17 -2.06
CA LEU A 301 -8.04 -4.14 -1.08
C LEU A 301 -7.92 -3.53 0.33
N ARG A 302 -7.30 -2.36 0.44
CA ARG A 302 -7.15 -1.65 1.72
C ARG A 302 -8.50 -1.28 2.33
N ARG A 303 -9.45 -0.82 1.52
CA ARG A 303 -10.81 -0.46 1.93
C ARG A 303 -11.52 -1.66 2.56
N LEU A 304 -11.54 -2.80 1.86
CA LEU A 304 -12.18 -4.04 2.33
C LEU A 304 -11.53 -4.54 3.63
N LEU A 305 -10.20 -4.59 3.66
CA LEU A 305 -9.45 -5.05 4.83
C LEU A 305 -9.74 -4.18 6.07
N ARG A 306 -9.69 -2.84 5.93
CA ARG A 306 -9.95 -1.92 7.04
C ARG A 306 -11.39 -1.97 7.51
N ARG A 307 -12.35 -2.15 6.59
CA ARG A 307 -13.76 -2.34 6.95
C ARG A 307 -13.96 -3.64 7.73
N ALA A 308 -13.33 -4.73 7.32
CA ALA A 308 -13.34 -5.99 8.07
C ALA A 308 -12.75 -5.83 9.47
N VAL A 309 -11.58 -5.19 9.60
CA VAL A 309 -10.93 -4.95 10.91
C VAL A 309 -11.83 -4.11 11.83
N TYR A 310 -12.48 -3.08 11.31
CA TYR A 310 -13.42 -2.27 12.08
C TYR A 310 -14.62 -3.09 12.59
N HIS A 311 -15.27 -3.88 11.72
CA HIS A 311 -16.39 -4.73 12.12
C HIS A 311 -15.98 -5.84 13.11
N GLY A 312 -14.75 -6.37 12.97
CA GLY A 312 -14.18 -7.28 13.98
C GLY A 312 -14.06 -6.62 15.36
N ARG A 313 -13.64 -5.36 15.41
CA ARG A 313 -13.59 -4.57 16.65
C ARG A 313 -14.97 -4.30 17.23
N LEU A 314 -15.96 -3.98 16.39
CA LEU A 314 -17.37 -3.83 16.83
C LEU A 314 -17.91 -5.12 17.46
N LEU A 315 -17.53 -6.27 16.94
CA LEU A 315 -17.88 -7.58 17.52
C LEU A 315 -17.11 -7.89 18.81
N GLY A 316 -16.05 -7.12 19.13
CA GLY A 316 -15.23 -7.28 20.34
C GLY A 316 -14.00 -8.17 20.13
N ILE A 317 -13.63 -8.52 18.91
CA ILE A 317 -12.40 -9.29 18.61
C ILE A 317 -11.19 -8.44 18.98
N GLN A 318 -10.25 -9.04 19.71
CA GLN A 318 -9.03 -8.36 20.17
C GLN A 318 -7.80 -8.84 19.39
N GLY A 319 -6.84 -7.94 19.18
CA GLY A 319 -5.60 -8.25 18.44
C GLY A 319 -5.81 -8.35 16.94
N THR A 320 -4.89 -9.01 16.26
CA THR A 320 -4.97 -9.32 14.83
C THR A 320 -5.70 -10.65 14.62
N PHE A 321 -6.53 -10.75 13.59
CA PHE A 321 -7.38 -11.92 13.33
C PHE A 321 -7.58 -12.23 11.84
N MET A 322 -7.21 -11.31 10.94
CA MET A 322 -7.45 -11.49 9.51
C MET A 322 -6.65 -12.65 8.91
N ALA A 323 -5.47 -12.95 9.45
CA ALA A 323 -4.68 -14.12 9.05
C ALA A 323 -5.39 -15.46 9.39
N GLU A 324 -6.16 -15.55 10.50
CA GLU A 324 -6.96 -16.73 10.82
C GLU A 324 -8.07 -16.96 9.78
N TYR A 325 -8.70 -15.87 9.31
CA TYR A 325 -9.67 -15.94 8.23
C TYR A 325 -9.03 -16.37 6.91
N ALA A 326 -7.87 -15.81 6.55
CA ALA A 326 -7.16 -16.19 5.34
C ALA A 326 -6.77 -17.67 5.34
N HIS A 327 -6.34 -18.18 6.48
CA HIS A 327 -6.08 -19.60 6.66
C HIS A 327 -7.33 -20.47 6.46
N GLU A 328 -8.48 -20.07 7.01
CA GLU A 328 -9.73 -20.78 6.80
C GLU A 328 -10.17 -20.75 5.33
N VAL A 329 -10.03 -19.61 4.64
CA VAL A 329 -10.29 -19.49 3.20
C VAL A 329 -9.40 -20.43 2.40
N ALA A 330 -8.11 -20.54 2.76
CA ALA A 330 -7.18 -21.47 2.11
C ALA A 330 -7.54 -22.94 2.37
N VAL A 331 -8.06 -23.27 3.54
CA VAL A 331 -8.58 -24.61 3.85
C VAL A 331 -9.80 -24.95 3.02
N LEU A 332 -10.75 -24.01 2.87
CA LEU A 332 -12.00 -24.23 2.14
C LEU A 332 -11.80 -24.28 0.62
N LEU A 333 -10.93 -23.44 0.07
CA LEU A 333 -10.86 -23.17 -1.37
C LEU A 333 -9.48 -23.49 -1.98
N GLY A 334 -8.48 -23.85 -1.19
CA GLY A 334 -7.11 -24.11 -1.68
C GLY A 334 -6.97 -25.34 -2.58
N ALA A 335 -7.94 -26.25 -2.59
CA ALA A 335 -7.94 -27.37 -3.54
C ALA A 335 -8.24 -26.88 -4.98
N GLU A 336 -9.09 -25.88 -5.14
CA GLU A 336 -9.42 -25.26 -6.43
C GLU A 336 -8.45 -24.13 -6.79
N TYR A 337 -7.97 -23.41 -5.76
CA TYR A 337 -7.07 -22.25 -5.89
C TYR A 337 -5.76 -22.50 -5.13
N PRO A 338 -4.82 -23.30 -5.67
CA PRO A 338 -3.58 -23.69 -4.99
C PRO A 338 -2.71 -22.51 -4.54
N GLU A 339 -2.80 -21.37 -5.24
CA GLU A 339 -2.07 -20.15 -4.92
C GLU A 339 -2.36 -19.64 -3.50
N LEU A 340 -3.53 -19.90 -2.94
CA LEU A 340 -3.87 -19.51 -1.57
C LEU A 340 -3.05 -20.28 -0.53
N VAL A 341 -2.74 -21.54 -0.82
CA VAL A 341 -1.89 -22.39 0.03
C VAL A 341 -0.41 -22.09 -0.19
N GLU A 342 0.02 -21.97 -1.44
CA GLU A 342 1.40 -21.70 -1.83
C GLU A 342 1.90 -20.35 -1.30
N LYS A 343 1.03 -19.34 -1.26
CA LYS A 343 1.34 -17.97 -0.83
C LYS A 343 0.84 -17.65 0.59
N SER A 344 0.43 -18.66 1.38
CA SER A 344 -0.17 -18.47 2.71
C SER A 344 0.67 -17.56 3.60
N ALA A 345 1.98 -17.80 3.71
CA ALA A 345 2.87 -16.98 4.55
C ALA A 345 2.95 -15.50 4.08
N LEU A 346 2.89 -15.25 2.78
CA LEU A 346 2.84 -13.90 2.23
C LEU A 346 1.51 -13.21 2.54
N ILE A 347 0.40 -13.93 2.36
CA ILE A 347 -0.96 -13.44 2.66
C ILE A 347 -1.06 -13.04 4.14
N ASP A 348 -0.62 -13.93 5.04
CA ASP A 348 -0.60 -13.71 6.49
C ASP A 348 0.22 -12.47 6.87
N GLY A 349 1.44 -12.34 6.30
CA GLY A 349 2.32 -11.21 6.55
C GLY A 349 1.70 -9.87 6.14
N ILE A 350 1.10 -9.81 4.95
CA ILE A 350 0.47 -8.58 4.42
C ILE A 350 -0.76 -8.20 5.25
N LEU A 351 -1.63 -9.17 5.56
CA LEU A 351 -2.83 -8.93 6.36
C LEU A 351 -2.48 -8.44 7.76
N THR A 352 -1.57 -9.13 8.44
CA THR A 352 -1.13 -8.77 9.80
C THR A 352 -0.49 -7.37 9.82
N ALA A 353 0.41 -7.06 8.88
CA ALA A 353 1.07 -5.76 8.84
C ALA A 353 0.09 -4.59 8.59
N GLU A 354 -0.91 -4.76 7.71
CA GLU A 354 -1.90 -3.69 7.45
C GLU A 354 -2.91 -3.59 8.61
N GLU A 355 -3.29 -4.71 9.23
CA GLU A 355 -4.16 -4.75 10.40
C GLU A 355 -3.52 -4.06 11.61
N GLU A 356 -2.25 -4.34 11.93
CA GLU A 356 -1.48 -3.66 12.98
C GLU A 356 -1.34 -2.17 12.71
N ARG A 357 -1.00 -1.80 11.46
CA ARG A 357 -0.87 -0.39 11.05
C ARG A 357 -2.18 0.37 11.20
N PHE A 358 -3.29 -0.22 10.77
CA PHE A 358 -4.61 0.39 10.91
C PHE A 358 -5.04 0.43 12.37
N GLY A 359 -4.84 -0.65 13.14
CA GLY A 359 -5.13 -0.70 14.57
C GLY A 359 -4.46 0.41 15.36
N ALA A 360 -3.21 0.76 15.03
CA ALA A 360 -2.48 1.85 15.68
C ALA A 360 -3.12 3.25 15.47
N THR A 361 -3.88 3.46 14.40
CA THR A 361 -4.53 4.73 14.07
C THR A 361 -6.05 4.71 14.31
N LEU A 362 -6.64 3.53 14.40
CA LEU A 362 -8.08 3.33 14.50
C LEU A 362 -8.65 3.99 15.78
N ASP A 363 -8.06 3.71 16.95
CA ASP A 363 -8.53 4.25 18.23
C ASP A 363 -8.51 5.80 18.26
N ALA A 364 -7.47 6.39 17.68
CA ALA A 364 -7.33 7.84 17.59
C ALA A 364 -8.33 8.46 16.62
N GLY A 365 -8.55 7.81 15.47
CA GLY A 365 -9.52 8.22 14.47
C GLY A 365 -10.96 8.11 14.94
N GLU A 366 -11.33 6.98 15.58
CA GLU A 366 -12.65 6.79 16.21
C GLU A 366 -12.92 7.83 17.29
N SER A 367 -11.95 8.07 18.20
CA SER A 367 -12.09 9.08 19.24
C SER A 367 -12.28 10.47 18.66
N LYS A 368 -11.58 10.80 17.59
CA LYS A 368 -11.72 12.09 16.89
C LYS A 368 -13.09 12.21 16.24
N LEU A 369 -13.51 11.18 15.50
CA LEU A 369 -14.82 11.15 14.81
C LEU A 369 -15.98 11.24 15.82
N ALA A 370 -15.93 10.46 16.89
CA ALA A 370 -16.93 10.50 17.96
C ALA A 370 -17.04 11.88 18.60
N ALA A 371 -15.91 12.54 18.90
CA ALA A 371 -15.91 13.88 19.46
C ALA A 371 -16.47 14.95 18.53
N GLU A 372 -16.33 14.80 17.22
CA GLU A 372 -16.93 15.69 16.22
C GLU A 372 -18.43 15.43 16.09
N LEU A 373 -18.86 14.15 16.04
CA LEU A 373 -20.28 13.78 15.95
C LEU A 373 -21.07 14.21 17.20
N GLU A 374 -20.51 14.12 18.41
CA GLU A 374 -21.14 14.59 19.64
C GLU A 374 -21.41 16.10 19.67
N GLN A 375 -20.70 16.89 18.85
CA GLN A 375 -20.88 18.33 18.76
C GLN A 375 -21.90 18.76 17.71
N LEU A 376 -22.36 17.81 16.86
CA LEU A 376 -23.33 18.10 15.83
C LEU A 376 -24.76 18.11 16.39
N GLU A 377 -25.60 19.02 15.88
CA GLU A 377 -27.03 18.96 16.09
C GLU A 377 -27.64 17.79 15.30
N ASP A 378 -28.74 17.20 15.81
CA ASP A 378 -29.41 16.07 15.17
C ASP A 378 -29.67 16.34 13.66
N GLY A 379 -29.18 15.45 12.81
CA GLY A 379 -29.31 15.56 11.34
C GLY A 379 -28.37 16.56 10.67
N ALA A 380 -27.44 17.19 11.40
CA ALA A 380 -26.43 18.06 10.80
C ALA A 380 -25.38 17.25 10.01
N GLN A 381 -24.72 17.89 9.04
CA GLN A 381 -23.65 17.28 8.26
C GLN A 381 -22.31 17.32 9.01
N LEU A 382 -21.57 16.20 8.96
CA LEU A 382 -20.16 16.15 9.33
C LEU A 382 -19.33 16.91 8.28
N SER A 383 -18.45 17.80 8.73
CA SER A 383 -17.58 18.58 7.83
C SER A 383 -16.72 17.69 6.93
N GLY A 384 -16.70 17.99 5.62
CA GLY A 384 -15.83 17.32 4.66
C GLY A 384 -14.33 17.52 4.96
N GLU A 385 -13.93 18.63 5.59
CA GLU A 385 -12.55 18.85 6.06
C GLU A 385 -12.17 17.88 7.19
N VAL A 386 -13.11 17.58 8.10
CA VAL A 386 -12.90 16.58 9.16
C VAL A 386 -12.80 15.19 8.54
N ALA A 387 -13.68 14.86 7.61
CA ALA A 387 -13.63 13.59 6.87
C ALA A 387 -12.31 13.44 6.09
N PHE A 388 -11.82 14.52 5.46
CA PHE A 388 -10.53 14.56 4.79
C PHE A 388 -9.37 14.35 5.77
N LEU A 389 -9.38 15.00 6.94
CA LEU A 389 -8.36 14.82 7.98
C LEU A 389 -8.30 13.37 8.46
N LEU A 390 -9.46 12.74 8.67
CA LEU A 390 -9.57 11.33 9.03
C LEU A 390 -8.98 10.42 7.94
N HIS A 391 -9.27 10.73 6.68
CA HIS A 391 -8.76 9.98 5.54
C HIS A 391 -7.24 10.13 5.36
N ASP A 392 -6.75 11.37 5.34
CA ASP A 392 -5.35 11.70 5.02
C ASP A 392 -4.38 11.38 6.16
N THR A 393 -4.76 11.71 7.40
CA THR A 393 -3.87 11.62 8.57
C THR A 393 -4.03 10.30 9.32
N TYR A 394 -5.27 9.84 9.52
CA TYR A 394 -5.55 8.61 10.28
C TYR A 394 -5.77 7.39 9.39
N GLY A 395 -5.81 7.59 8.07
CA GLY A 395 -6.01 6.51 7.12
C GLY A 395 -7.39 5.85 7.20
N PHE A 396 -8.39 6.58 7.71
CA PHE A 396 -9.79 6.13 7.72
C PHE A 396 -10.33 6.15 6.30
N PRO A 397 -10.84 5.03 5.76
CA PRO A 397 -11.58 5.06 4.51
C PRO A 397 -12.77 6.01 4.62
N ILE A 398 -13.03 6.80 3.59
CA ILE A 398 -14.16 7.73 3.61
C ILE A 398 -15.51 7.01 3.81
N ASP A 399 -15.64 5.82 3.24
CA ASP A 399 -16.84 5.00 3.38
C ASP A 399 -17.08 4.58 4.84
N LEU A 400 -16.01 4.25 5.58
CA LEU A 400 -16.08 3.94 6.99
C LEU A 400 -16.51 5.18 7.81
N THR A 401 -15.98 6.36 7.46
CA THR A 401 -16.42 7.63 8.08
C THR A 401 -17.90 7.88 7.81
N ARG A 402 -18.37 7.63 6.57
CA ARG A 402 -19.78 7.74 6.19
C ARG A 402 -20.66 6.75 6.95
N GLU A 403 -20.23 5.49 7.06
CA GLU A 403 -20.95 4.44 7.77
C GLU A 403 -21.11 4.78 9.27
N ILE A 404 -20.04 5.22 9.93
CA ILE A 404 -20.08 5.62 11.34
C ILE A 404 -20.96 6.86 11.54
N ALA A 405 -20.85 7.86 10.66
CA ALA A 405 -21.69 9.05 10.72
C ALA A 405 -23.16 8.72 10.50
N ALA A 406 -23.49 7.86 9.53
CA ALA A 406 -24.86 7.42 9.25
C ALA A 406 -25.47 6.66 10.43
N ASN A 407 -24.70 5.77 11.08
CA ASN A 407 -25.12 5.05 12.29
C ASN A 407 -25.40 6.01 13.48
N ALA A 408 -24.75 7.18 13.50
CA ALA A 408 -25.01 8.26 14.46
C ALA A 408 -26.12 9.24 14.00
N GLY A 409 -26.77 9.03 12.85
CA GLY A 409 -27.83 9.87 12.31
C GLY A 409 -27.36 11.11 11.53
N HIS A 410 -26.09 11.13 11.09
CA HIS A 410 -25.47 12.25 10.37
C HIS A 410 -25.05 11.86 8.94
N VAL A 411 -24.90 12.86 8.06
CA VAL A 411 -24.37 12.69 6.69
C VAL A 411 -23.03 13.41 6.60
N VAL A 412 -22.13 12.92 5.74
CA VAL A 412 -20.84 13.58 5.48
C VAL A 412 -20.98 14.57 4.32
N ASP A 413 -20.37 15.74 4.42
CA ASP A 413 -20.24 16.71 3.33
C ASP A 413 -19.21 16.20 2.31
N MET A 414 -19.70 15.44 1.32
CA MET A 414 -18.85 14.84 0.29
C MET A 414 -18.29 15.87 -0.68
N ASP A 415 -19.01 16.95 -0.97
CA ASP A 415 -18.56 18.00 -1.89
C ASP A 415 -17.30 18.69 -1.33
N ALA A 416 -17.32 19.02 -0.03
CA ALA A 416 -16.16 19.58 0.65
C ALA A 416 -15.00 18.58 0.78
N PHE A 417 -15.28 17.28 1.00
CA PHE A 417 -14.27 16.22 1.00
C PHE A 417 -13.58 16.11 -0.36
N ASP A 418 -14.33 16.04 -1.45
CA ASP A 418 -13.80 15.89 -2.81
C ASP A 418 -13.00 17.13 -3.25
N ALA A 419 -13.41 18.31 -2.83
CA ALA A 419 -12.64 19.54 -3.03
C ALA A 419 -11.28 19.49 -2.33
N ALA A 420 -11.23 19.02 -1.07
CA ALA A 420 -9.99 18.87 -0.30
C ALA A 420 -9.06 17.82 -0.91
N MET A 421 -9.61 16.68 -1.39
CA MET A 421 -8.87 15.64 -2.10
C MET A 421 -8.28 16.16 -3.42
N THR A 422 -9.02 16.97 -4.14
CA THR A 422 -8.57 17.58 -5.40
C THR A 422 -7.42 18.55 -5.15
N GLU A 423 -7.53 19.40 -4.14
CA GLU A 423 -6.46 20.33 -3.74
C GLU A 423 -5.18 19.59 -3.33
N GLN A 424 -5.31 18.47 -2.60
CA GLN A 424 -4.17 17.63 -2.24
C GLN A 424 -3.49 17.05 -3.48
N ARG A 425 -4.27 16.50 -4.43
CA ARG A 425 -3.74 15.96 -5.70
C ARG A 425 -3.03 17.04 -6.53
N GLU A 426 -3.58 18.24 -6.59
CA GLU A 426 -2.94 19.37 -7.26
C GLU A 426 -1.64 19.79 -6.57
N ARG A 427 -1.62 19.84 -5.23
CA ARG A 427 -0.38 20.11 -4.47
C ARG A 427 0.68 19.06 -4.72
N ALA A 428 0.30 17.78 -4.73
CA ALA A 428 1.18 16.68 -5.07
C ALA A 428 1.71 16.78 -6.51
N ARG A 429 0.84 17.09 -7.49
CA ARG A 429 1.24 17.34 -8.89
C ARG A 429 2.18 18.55 -9.03
N LYS A 430 1.89 19.66 -8.35
CA LYS A 430 2.74 20.85 -8.36
C LYS A 430 4.10 20.62 -7.71
N SER A 431 4.18 19.74 -6.73
CA SER A 431 5.46 19.34 -6.11
C SER A 431 6.25 18.34 -6.97
N ALA A 432 5.56 17.51 -7.77
CA ALA A 432 6.17 16.56 -8.70
C ALA A 432 6.56 17.20 -10.05
N ASN A 433 5.81 18.23 -10.51
CA ASN A 433 6.04 18.95 -11.76
C ASN A 433 6.72 20.29 -11.46
N ARG A 434 8.04 20.29 -11.29
CA ARG A 434 8.84 21.51 -11.23
C ARG A 434 9.35 22.00 -12.60
N ASP A 435 8.86 21.41 -13.70
CA ASP A 435 9.20 21.84 -15.04
C ASP A 435 7.95 22.22 -15.84
N ALA A 436 8.05 23.39 -16.47
CA ALA A 436 7.01 24.08 -17.22
C ALA A 436 6.47 23.26 -18.41
N TRP A 437 5.33 22.59 -18.25
CA TRP A 437 4.75 21.71 -19.30
C TRP A 437 3.50 22.30 -19.99
N GLY A 438 3.29 23.61 -19.96
CA GLY A 438 2.07 24.21 -20.53
C GLY A 438 2.10 24.54 -22.02
N ASN A 439 3.27 24.92 -22.58
CA ASN A 439 3.41 25.36 -23.97
C ASN A 439 4.38 24.49 -24.81
N ALA A 440 5.22 23.66 -24.20
CA ALA A 440 6.21 22.88 -24.92
C ALA A 440 5.61 21.68 -25.66
N GLN A 441 4.51 21.12 -25.21
CA GLN A 441 3.91 19.89 -25.78
C GLN A 441 3.34 20.11 -27.21
N SER A 442 2.89 21.32 -27.55
CA SER A 442 2.33 21.60 -28.87
C SER A 442 3.38 21.64 -30.00
N ILE A 443 4.64 22.04 -29.71
CA ILE A 443 5.68 22.11 -30.76
C ILE A 443 6.17 20.73 -31.15
N TRP A 444 6.31 19.79 -30.18
CA TRP A 444 6.80 18.46 -30.46
C TRP A 444 5.79 17.60 -31.23
N VAL A 445 4.49 17.76 -30.95
CA VAL A 445 3.42 17.15 -31.77
C VAL A 445 3.48 17.67 -33.21
N ALA A 446 3.63 18.99 -33.42
CA ALA A 446 3.73 19.56 -34.76
C ALA A 446 5.00 19.13 -35.51
N LEU A 447 6.09 18.88 -34.78
CA LEU A 447 7.33 18.33 -35.36
C LEU A 447 7.17 16.86 -35.71
N SER A 448 6.54 16.06 -34.88
CA SER A 448 6.30 14.61 -35.13
C SER A 448 5.39 14.34 -36.33
N ASP A 449 4.45 15.24 -36.63
CA ASP A 449 3.58 15.13 -37.82
C ASP A 449 4.33 15.24 -39.15
N ARG A 450 5.57 15.76 -39.17
CA ARG A 450 6.33 16.04 -40.38
C ARG A 450 7.76 15.52 -40.43
N LEU A 451 8.26 15.01 -39.30
CA LEU A 451 9.60 14.42 -39.21
C LEU A 451 9.45 12.93 -38.96
N ASP A 452 10.38 12.17 -39.54
CA ASP A 452 10.50 10.74 -39.22
C ASP A 452 11.08 10.58 -37.80
N GLU A 453 10.80 9.45 -37.16
CA GLU A 453 11.38 9.07 -35.84
C GLU A 453 12.92 9.12 -35.90
N THR A 454 13.57 9.59 -34.82
CA THR A 454 15.04 9.57 -34.71
C THR A 454 15.53 8.12 -34.59
N VAL A 455 16.43 7.70 -35.44
CA VAL A 455 17.04 6.36 -35.38
C VAL A 455 18.11 6.32 -34.30
N PHE A 456 17.87 5.51 -33.24
CA PHE A 456 18.85 5.32 -32.18
C PHE A 456 19.86 4.22 -32.51
N ASP A 457 21.13 4.60 -32.70
CA ASP A 457 22.27 3.72 -33.02
C ASP A 457 23.28 3.57 -31.87
N GLY A 458 22.92 4.00 -30.67
CA GLY A 458 23.80 4.14 -29.50
C GLY A 458 24.05 2.86 -28.69
N TYR A 459 23.50 1.72 -29.09
CA TYR A 459 23.80 0.44 -28.39
C TYR A 459 25.29 0.05 -28.63
N ASP A 460 25.77 0.18 -29.88
CA ASP A 460 27.09 -0.25 -30.30
C ASP A 460 28.03 0.92 -30.63
N ASN A 461 27.47 2.10 -30.90
CA ASN A 461 28.27 3.27 -31.34
C ASN A 461 28.26 4.35 -30.26
N ASN A 462 29.43 4.88 -29.95
CA ASN A 462 29.62 6.07 -29.09
C ASN A 462 29.76 7.36 -29.90
N GLU A 463 29.91 7.24 -31.21
CA GLU A 463 30.10 8.34 -32.15
C GLU A 463 29.46 8.01 -33.50
N LEU A 464 28.76 8.95 -34.08
CA LEU A 464 28.22 8.88 -35.43
C LEU A 464 28.60 10.14 -36.18
N SER A 465 29.24 9.99 -37.33
CA SER A 465 29.61 11.10 -38.24
C SER A 465 28.61 11.26 -39.36
N GLY A 466 28.39 12.49 -39.81
CA GLY A 466 27.53 12.79 -40.96
C GLY A 466 26.04 12.71 -40.62
N VAL A 467 25.66 12.80 -39.35
CA VAL A 467 24.25 12.87 -38.92
C VAL A 467 23.68 14.25 -39.23
N ARG A 468 22.41 14.29 -39.63
CA ARG A 468 21.81 15.54 -40.11
C ARG A 468 20.92 16.18 -39.02
N VAL A 469 21.05 17.48 -38.86
CA VAL A 469 20.16 18.29 -38.04
C VAL A 469 18.81 18.42 -38.77
N VAL A 470 17.71 17.90 -38.19
CA VAL A 470 16.38 17.93 -38.83
C VAL A 470 15.47 19.00 -38.24
N ALA A 471 15.70 19.40 -36.98
CA ALA A 471 15.02 20.52 -36.35
C ALA A 471 15.86 21.14 -35.23
N LEU A 472 15.58 22.41 -34.93
CA LEU A 472 16.14 23.16 -33.82
C LEU A 472 14.99 23.81 -33.05
N VAL A 473 14.99 23.69 -31.71
CA VAL A 473 14.01 24.34 -30.84
C VAL A 473 14.73 25.22 -29.83
N GLN A 474 14.36 26.48 -29.76
CA GLN A 474 14.86 27.43 -28.78
C GLN A 474 13.70 28.13 -28.08
N ASP A 475 13.73 28.22 -26.76
CA ASP A 475 12.67 28.83 -25.95
C ASP A 475 11.26 28.27 -26.28
N GLY A 476 11.14 26.96 -26.62
CA GLY A 476 9.89 26.30 -26.98
C GLY A 476 9.37 26.68 -28.38
N GLN A 477 10.18 27.28 -29.25
CA GLN A 477 9.87 27.63 -30.63
C GLN A 477 10.87 27.01 -31.59
N GLU A 478 10.39 26.57 -32.75
CA GLU A 478 11.26 26.12 -33.83
C GLU A 478 12.01 27.29 -34.44
N VAL A 479 13.30 27.06 -34.65
CA VAL A 479 14.21 28.05 -35.28
C VAL A 479 15.02 27.43 -36.43
N GLU A 480 15.39 28.21 -37.41
CA GLU A 480 16.21 27.75 -38.53
C GLU A 480 17.72 27.63 -38.14
N SER A 481 18.19 28.42 -37.17
CA SER A 481 19.56 28.41 -36.71
C SER A 481 19.71 28.94 -35.29
N ALA A 482 20.78 28.53 -34.59
CA ALA A 482 21.16 28.99 -33.26
C ALA A 482 22.66 29.32 -33.23
N ALA A 483 23.03 30.54 -32.74
CA ALA A 483 24.39 31.03 -32.67
C ALA A 483 25.09 30.71 -31.34
N ALA A 484 26.40 30.88 -31.29
CA ALA A 484 27.18 30.71 -30.07
C ALA A 484 26.59 31.50 -28.88
N GLY A 485 26.52 30.87 -27.72
CA GLY A 485 25.87 31.35 -26.49
C GLY A 485 24.40 31.01 -26.35
N SER A 486 23.77 30.41 -27.36
CA SER A 486 22.37 30.00 -27.29
C SER A 486 22.20 28.63 -26.61
N GLU A 487 21.22 28.52 -25.74
CA GLU A 487 20.65 27.22 -25.34
C GLU A 487 19.71 26.74 -26.44
N VAL A 488 19.81 25.48 -26.85
CA VAL A 488 19.06 24.92 -27.98
C VAL A 488 18.81 23.42 -27.77
N GLU A 489 17.66 22.96 -28.25
CA GLU A 489 17.36 21.53 -28.40
C GLU A 489 17.54 21.15 -29.87
N VAL A 490 18.42 20.21 -30.13
CA VAL A 490 18.78 19.77 -31.48
C VAL A 490 18.18 18.42 -31.76
N VAL A 491 17.40 18.28 -32.83
CA VAL A 491 16.87 17.00 -33.31
C VAL A 491 17.71 16.52 -34.48
N LEU A 492 18.15 15.27 -34.40
CA LEU A 492 18.97 14.61 -35.44
C LEU A 492 18.17 13.53 -36.15
N ASP A 493 18.47 13.21 -37.42
CA ASP A 493 17.88 12.09 -38.15
C ASP A 493 18.24 10.72 -37.51
N ARG A 494 19.44 10.62 -36.94
CA ARG A 494 19.93 9.46 -36.17
C ARG A 494 20.90 9.91 -35.10
N THR A 495 20.98 9.14 -33.99
CA THR A 495 21.76 9.54 -32.84
C THR A 495 22.42 8.36 -32.10
N PRO A 496 23.67 8.57 -31.54
CA PRO A 496 24.25 7.63 -30.59
C PRO A 496 23.80 7.92 -29.14
N PHE A 497 23.10 9.03 -28.89
CA PHE A 497 22.69 9.48 -27.56
C PHE A 497 21.43 8.76 -27.16
N TYR A 498 21.44 8.13 -25.98
CA TYR A 498 20.25 7.57 -25.33
C TYR A 498 19.43 8.71 -24.70
N ALA A 499 18.20 8.81 -25.06
CA ALA A 499 17.29 9.76 -24.44
C ALA A 499 16.71 9.21 -23.14
N GLU A 500 16.45 10.09 -22.17
CA GLU A 500 15.91 9.72 -20.87
C GLU A 500 14.59 8.94 -21.01
N MET A 501 14.62 7.67 -20.62
CA MET A 501 13.49 6.75 -20.67
C MET A 501 13.68 5.57 -19.70
N GLY A 502 12.58 5.03 -19.16
CA GLY A 502 12.60 3.82 -18.32
C GLY A 502 13.45 3.93 -17.05
N GLY A 503 13.64 5.15 -16.54
CA GLY A 503 14.46 5.44 -15.36
C GLY A 503 15.95 5.64 -15.65
N GLN A 504 16.45 5.34 -16.85
CA GLN A 504 17.81 5.68 -17.24
C GLN A 504 17.89 7.14 -17.68
N VAL A 505 18.82 7.91 -17.09
CA VAL A 505 19.07 9.32 -17.46
C VAL A 505 19.61 9.44 -18.89
N GLY A 506 19.30 10.56 -19.56
CA GLY A 506 19.79 10.90 -20.89
C GLY A 506 21.31 11.01 -20.96
N ASP A 507 21.88 10.79 -22.13
CA ASP A 507 23.29 10.97 -22.35
C ASP A 507 23.71 12.44 -22.51
N THR A 508 24.96 12.69 -22.23
CA THR A 508 25.64 13.95 -22.46
C THR A 508 26.77 13.76 -23.48
N GLY A 509 27.26 14.86 -24.05
CA GLY A 509 28.36 14.80 -25.02
C GLY A 509 28.47 16.03 -25.84
N LYS A 510 28.70 15.88 -27.16
CA LYS A 510 28.94 17.01 -28.07
C LYS A 510 28.46 16.73 -29.49
N LEU A 511 28.06 17.80 -30.19
CA LEU A 511 27.87 17.81 -31.62
C LEU A 511 28.94 18.73 -32.23
N THR A 512 29.67 18.26 -33.25
CA THR A 512 30.80 18.99 -33.84
C THR A 512 30.76 18.99 -35.37
N ALA A 513 31.14 20.11 -35.95
CA ALA A 513 31.47 20.27 -37.37
C ALA A 513 32.59 21.33 -37.51
N PRO A 514 33.18 21.53 -38.70
CA PRO A 514 34.21 22.57 -38.87
C PRO A 514 33.71 23.96 -38.42
N GLY A 515 34.27 24.48 -37.33
CA GLY A 515 33.89 25.78 -36.76
C GLY A 515 32.60 25.75 -35.94
N LEU A 516 32.09 24.57 -35.61
CA LEU A 516 30.89 24.38 -34.77
C LEU A 516 31.21 23.46 -33.61
N TYR A 517 30.81 23.87 -32.42
CA TYR A 517 30.81 23.05 -31.22
C TYR A 517 29.54 23.29 -30.41
N VAL A 518 28.75 22.24 -30.19
CA VAL A 518 27.57 22.23 -29.29
C VAL A 518 27.84 21.28 -28.14
N HIS A 519 27.81 21.80 -26.93
CA HIS A 519 27.90 20.97 -25.71
C HIS A 519 26.50 20.44 -25.35
N VAL A 520 26.30 19.12 -25.42
CA VAL A 520 25.03 18.45 -25.06
C VAL A 520 25.08 18.10 -23.58
N THR A 521 24.15 18.67 -22.82
CA THR A 521 24.02 18.50 -21.35
C THR A 521 23.01 17.45 -20.97
N ASP A 522 22.04 17.11 -21.85
CA ASP A 522 21.03 16.09 -21.65
C ASP A 522 20.43 15.66 -22.99
N THR A 523 19.76 14.50 -23.00
CA THR A 523 19.00 13.99 -24.16
C THR A 523 17.64 13.54 -23.70
N LYS A 524 16.57 14.05 -24.32
CA LYS A 524 15.18 13.83 -23.93
C LYS A 524 14.40 13.14 -25.05
N HIS A 525 13.56 12.19 -24.63
CA HIS A 525 12.55 11.61 -25.50
C HIS A 525 11.38 12.58 -25.68
N ARG A 526 10.91 12.77 -26.93
CA ARG A 526 9.83 13.68 -27.31
C ARG A 526 8.72 12.92 -28.03
N ASP A 527 7.58 13.60 -28.22
CA ASP A 527 6.45 13.01 -28.94
C ASP A 527 6.86 12.50 -30.35
N GLY A 528 6.25 11.41 -30.80
CA GLY A 528 6.49 10.83 -32.12
C GLY A 528 7.85 10.20 -32.33
N GLY A 529 8.53 9.77 -31.26
CA GLY A 529 9.83 9.08 -31.35
C GLY A 529 10.99 10.02 -31.70
N LEU A 530 10.83 11.33 -31.50
CA LEU A 530 11.90 12.30 -31.69
C LEU A 530 12.81 12.33 -30.46
N GLU A 531 14.15 12.38 -30.70
CA GLU A 531 15.14 12.51 -29.63
C GLU A 531 15.76 13.92 -29.69
N SER A 532 15.56 14.73 -28.63
CA SER A 532 16.09 16.09 -28.53
C SER A 532 17.38 16.13 -27.70
N HIS A 533 18.42 16.71 -28.26
CA HIS A 533 19.71 16.92 -27.61
C HIS A 533 19.72 18.34 -27.01
N VAL A 534 19.53 18.45 -25.72
CA VAL A 534 19.51 19.72 -24.97
C VAL A 534 20.94 20.17 -24.75
N GLY A 535 21.30 21.37 -25.18
CA GLY A 535 22.68 21.83 -25.05
C GLY A 535 22.87 23.31 -25.31
N VAL A 536 24.14 23.71 -25.29
CA VAL A 536 24.58 25.08 -25.55
C VAL A 536 25.50 25.11 -26.76
N VAL A 537 25.24 26.01 -27.70
CA VAL A 537 26.17 26.29 -28.77
C VAL A 537 27.34 27.06 -28.18
N GLU A 538 28.52 26.46 -28.05
CA GLU A 538 29.71 27.12 -27.52
C GLU A 538 30.49 27.83 -28.60
N GLU A 539 30.57 27.25 -29.82
CA GLU A 539 31.29 27.86 -30.96
C GLU A 539 30.47 27.74 -32.25
N GLY A 540 30.45 28.78 -33.06
CA GLY A 540 29.83 28.80 -34.38
C GLY A 540 28.33 29.05 -34.38
N THR A 541 27.68 28.53 -35.42
CA THR A 541 26.23 28.56 -35.59
C THR A 541 25.79 27.22 -36.12
N ILE A 542 24.78 26.60 -35.48
CA ILE A 542 24.13 25.40 -35.95
C ILE A 542 22.85 25.74 -36.71
N SER A 543 22.58 25.09 -37.83
CA SER A 543 21.43 25.33 -38.68
C SER A 543 20.74 24.02 -39.06
N VAL A 544 19.43 24.11 -39.34
CA VAL A 544 18.66 22.96 -39.90
C VAL A 544 19.29 22.55 -41.24
N GLY A 545 19.53 21.27 -41.43
CA GLY A 545 20.19 20.67 -42.59
C GLY A 545 21.73 20.51 -42.46
N ASP A 546 22.34 21.05 -41.39
CA ASP A 546 23.75 20.83 -41.12
C ASP A 546 24.09 19.35 -40.90
N SER A 547 25.27 18.96 -41.31
CA SER A 547 25.82 17.62 -41.06
C SER A 547 26.85 17.71 -39.95
N VAL A 548 26.62 17.01 -38.85
CA VAL A 548 27.45 17.03 -37.65
C VAL A 548 28.00 15.65 -37.31
N THR A 549 29.02 15.61 -36.47
CA THR A 549 29.47 14.42 -35.78
C THR A 549 28.89 14.48 -34.34
N ALA A 550 28.11 13.49 -33.97
CA ALA A 550 27.50 13.32 -32.65
C ALA A 550 28.34 12.35 -31.84
N THR A 551 28.89 12.79 -30.71
CA THR A 551 29.76 11.98 -29.82
C THR A 551 29.27 12.07 -28.39
N ILE A 552 28.96 10.91 -27.76
CA ILE A 552 28.58 10.86 -26.37
C ILE A 552 29.76 10.92 -25.42
N ASP A 553 29.50 11.25 -24.13
CA ASP A 553 30.45 10.99 -23.05
C ASP A 553 30.45 9.47 -22.75
N ALA A 554 31.39 8.78 -23.38
CA ALA A 554 31.50 7.32 -23.25
C ALA A 554 31.83 6.89 -21.82
N GLY A 555 32.60 7.70 -21.08
CA GLY A 555 32.95 7.41 -19.68
C GLY A 555 31.71 7.43 -18.79
N ARG A 556 30.87 8.46 -18.93
CA ARG A 556 29.60 8.58 -18.22
C ARG A 556 28.61 7.45 -18.61
N ARG A 557 28.51 7.13 -19.92
CA ARG A 557 27.64 6.03 -20.41
C ARG A 557 28.05 4.68 -19.81
N GLU A 558 29.34 4.39 -19.67
CA GLU A 558 29.81 3.14 -19.08
C GLU A 558 29.41 3.03 -17.61
N LEU A 559 29.43 4.09 -16.82
CA LEU A 559 28.93 4.09 -15.44
C LEU A 559 27.42 3.83 -15.39
N ILE A 560 26.64 4.46 -16.28
CA ILE A 560 25.20 4.23 -16.41
C ILE A 560 24.91 2.77 -16.78
N ARG A 561 25.61 2.19 -17.76
CA ARG A 561 25.46 0.78 -18.18
C ARG A 561 25.68 -0.19 -17.02
N ARG A 562 26.67 0.08 -16.15
CA ARG A 562 26.98 -0.72 -14.96
C ARG A 562 25.82 -0.65 -13.96
N ASN A 563 25.39 0.54 -13.61
CA ASN A 563 24.27 0.75 -12.68
C ASN A 563 22.97 0.14 -13.24
N HIS A 564 22.72 0.25 -14.56
CA HIS A 564 21.51 -0.32 -15.16
C HIS A 564 21.49 -1.86 -15.11
N THR A 565 22.61 -2.48 -15.47
CA THR A 565 22.71 -3.94 -15.38
C THR A 565 22.63 -4.41 -13.92
N ALA A 566 23.21 -3.66 -12.98
CA ALA A 566 23.08 -3.96 -11.56
C ALA A 566 21.63 -3.85 -11.05
N THR A 567 20.84 -2.93 -11.62
CA THR A 567 19.39 -2.80 -11.30
C THR A 567 18.64 -4.09 -11.63
N HIS A 568 18.89 -4.68 -12.80
CA HIS A 568 18.29 -5.97 -13.18
C HIS A 568 18.73 -7.14 -12.28
N LEU A 569 20.03 -7.18 -11.91
CA LEU A 569 20.50 -8.18 -10.95
C LEU A 569 19.87 -7.98 -9.57
N LEU A 570 19.69 -6.74 -9.15
CA LEU A 570 19.02 -6.40 -7.88
C LEU A 570 17.56 -6.82 -7.88
N ASP A 571 16.79 -6.52 -8.94
CA ASP A 571 15.38 -6.95 -9.06
C ASP A 571 15.25 -8.47 -8.95
N ALA A 572 16.08 -9.21 -9.69
CA ALA A 572 16.09 -10.66 -9.64
C ALA A 572 16.51 -11.21 -8.26
N ALA A 573 17.45 -10.58 -7.57
CA ALA A 573 17.87 -10.96 -6.23
C ALA A 573 16.77 -10.70 -5.19
N LEU A 574 16.11 -9.55 -5.28
CA LEU A 574 14.97 -9.19 -4.43
C LEU A 574 13.84 -10.21 -4.55
N LYS A 575 13.44 -10.57 -5.77
CA LYS A 575 12.42 -11.61 -6.01
C LYS A 575 12.81 -12.96 -5.42
N LYS A 576 14.07 -13.37 -5.57
CA LYS A 576 14.55 -14.64 -5.02
C LYS A 576 14.63 -14.67 -3.49
N VAL A 577 14.82 -13.55 -2.83
CA VAL A 577 14.93 -13.48 -1.36
C VAL A 577 13.60 -13.18 -0.70
N LEU A 578 12.80 -12.28 -1.28
CA LEU A 578 11.55 -11.77 -0.70
C LEU A 578 10.30 -12.42 -1.31
N GLY A 579 10.38 -12.93 -2.54
CA GLY A 579 9.27 -13.59 -3.24
C GLY A 579 8.73 -12.80 -4.45
N ASP A 580 7.83 -13.45 -5.20
CA ASP A 580 7.31 -12.98 -6.50
C ASP A 580 6.40 -11.74 -6.41
N HIS A 581 6.00 -11.30 -5.21
CA HIS A 581 5.25 -10.06 -5.01
C HIS A 581 6.10 -8.80 -5.22
N VAL A 582 7.42 -8.95 -5.27
CA VAL A 582 8.33 -7.84 -5.57
C VAL A 582 8.17 -7.44 -7.03
N ASN A 583 7.72 -6.22 -7.24
CA ASN A 583 7.60 -5.61 -8.56
C ASN A 583 8.21 -4.21 -8.54
N GLN A 584 8.83 -3.82 -9.64
CA GLN A 584 9.34 -2.46 -9.78
C GLN A 584 8.19 -1.45 -9.69
N ALA A 585 8.34 -0.47 -8.78
CA ALA A 585 7.44 0.68 -8.64
C ALA A 585 8.06 1.97 -9.20
N GLY A 586 9.38 2.01 -9.34
CA GLY A 586 10.12 3.11 -9.91
C GLY A 586 11.61 2.79 -10.02
N SER A 587 12.31 3.53 -10.88
CA SER A 587 13.75 3.36 -11.05
C SER A 587 14.41 4.70 -11.39
N LEU A 588 15.67 4.85 -10.98
CA LEU A 588 16.58 5.89 -11.47
C LEU A 588 17.96 5.25 -11.67
N VAL A 589 18.47 5.37 -12.86
CA VAL A 589 19.82 4.88 -13.22
C VAL A 589 20.65 6.06 -13.70
N ALA A 590 21.57 6.50 -12.85
CA ALA A 590 22.47 7.61 -13.05
C ALA A 590 23.94 7.13 -13.02
N PRO A 591 24.91 7.96 -13.44
CA PRO A 591 26.31 7.54 -13.44
C PRO A 591 26.89 7.32 -12.04
N ASP A 592 26.40 8.07 -11.05
CA ASP A 592 26.88 8.07 -9.66
C ASP A 592 26.18 7.06 -8.77
N ARG A 593 24.93 6.66 -9.11
CA ARG A 593 24.12 5.73 -8.31
C ARG A 593 22.98 5.13 -9.10
N MET A 594 22.38 4.09 -8.55
CA MET A 594 21.07 3.59 -8.93
C MET A 594 20.09 3.68 -7.76
N ARG A 595 18.81 3.86 -8.08
CA ARG A 595 17.70 3.83 -7.15
C ARG A 595 16.65 2.87 -7.69
N PHE A 596 16.19 1.98 -6.84
CA PHE A 596 15.16 1.00 -7.20
C PHE A 596 14.05 1.03 -6.17
N ASP A 597 12.85 1.40 -6.60
CA ASP A 597 11.64 1.41 -5.80
C ASP A 597 10.85 0.16 -6.15
N PHE A 598 10.44 -0.59 -5.14
CA PHE A 598 9.79 -1.88 -5.34
C PHE A 598 8.69 -2.12 -4.30
N THR A 599 7.74 -3.00 -4.66
CA THR A 599 6.64 -3.37 -3.77
C THR A 599 7.11 -4.35 -2.70
N HIS A 600 6.99 -3.94 -1.43
CA HIS A 600 7.19 -4.80 -0.26
C HIS A 600 6.55 -4.17 0.97
N PHE A 601 6.02 -4.98 1.89
CA PHE A 601 5.14 -4.54 2.98
C PHE A 601 5.88 -4.15 4.26
N GLU A 602 7.15 -4.56 4.44
CA GLU A 602 7.95 -4.28 5.63
C GLU A 602 9.39 -3.80 5.29
N ALA A 603 10.12 -3.36 6.32
CA ALA A 603 11.53 -3.01 6.17
C ALA A 603 12.39 -4.27 6.02
N LEU A 604 13.36 -4.26 5.11
CA LEU A 604 14.27 -5.37 4.95
C LEU A 604 15.17 -5.50 6.17
N THR A 605 15.34 -6.74 6.63
CA THR A 605 16.29 -7.06 7.68
C THR A 605 17.72 -6.95 7.14
N LYS A 606 18.67 -6.78 8.07
CA LYS A 606 20.09 -6.77 7.69
C LYS A 606 20.51 -8.06 6.98
N ASP A 607 20.01 -9.21 7.43
CA ASP A 607 20.34 -10.52 6.83
C ASP A 607 19.80 -10.64 5.40
N GLU A 608 18.61 -10.10 5.10
CA GLU A 608 18.06 -10.05 3.75
C GLU A 608 18.87 -9.12 2.86
N LEU A 609 19.22 -7.91 3.33
CA LEU A 609 20.08 -7.00 2.59
C LEU A 609 21.45 -7.61 2.30
N ASP A 610 22.08 -8.26 3.29
CA ASP A 610 23.38 -8.94 3.13
C ASP A 610 23.29 -10.10 2.12
N ARG A 611 22.18 -10.86 2.11
CA ARG A 611 21.93 -11.93 1.14
C ARG A 611 21.72 -11.38 -0.28
N ILE A 612 20.89 -10.34 -0.44
CA ILE A 612 20.63 -9.71 -1.73
C ILE A 612 21.93 -9.15 -2.32
N GLU A 613 22.65 -8.36 -1.55
CA GLU A 613 23.95 -7.80 -1.95
C GLU A 613 24.96 -8.91 -2.32
N GLY A 614 25.00 -9.97 -1.50
CA GLY A 614 25.86 -11.15 -1.73
C GLY A 614 25.52 -11.88 -3.03
N MET A 615 24.23 -12.04 -3.36
CA MET A 615 23.76 -12.67 -4.60
C MET A 615 24.14 -11.86 -5.84
N VAL A 616 23.93 -10.52 -5.80
CA VAL A 616 24.32 -9.63 -6.90
C VAL A 616 25.83 -9.69 -7.13
N ASN A 617 26.63 -9.60 -6.06
CA ASN A 617 28.09 -9.69 -6.19
C ASN A 617 28.57 -11.08 -6.66
N ALA A 618 27.87 -12.15 -6.28
CA ALA A 618 28.20 -13.50 -6.78
C ALA A 618 28.03 -13.59 -8.31
N GLU A 619 26.94 -13.01 -8.86
CA GLU A 619 26.70 -12.95 -10.31
C GLU A 619 27.73 -12.05 -11.01
N ILE A 620 28.15 -10.96 -10.38
CA ILE A 620 29.22 -10.09 -10.89
C ILE A 620 30.55 -10.87 -10.99
N PHE A 621 30.96 -11.53 -9.91
CA PHE A 621 32.21 -12.30 -9.88
C PHE A 621 32.19 -13.55 -10.76
N ALA A 622 31.00 -14.06 -11.07
CA ALA A 622 30.84 -15.18 -12.00
C ALA A 622 31.14 -14.79 -13.46
N ALA A 623 31.29 -13.49 -13.77
CA ALA A 623 31.71 -12.96 -15.08
C ALA A 623 30.87 -13.50 -16.25
N LYS A 624 29.55 -13.49 -16.11
CA LYS A 624 28.62 -14.03 -17.09
C LYS A 624 28.25 -13.00 -18.18
N PRO A 625 27.89 -13.46 -19.38
CA PRO A 625 27.48 -12.55 -20.46
C PRO A 625 26.15 -11.84 -20.12
N VAL A 626 26.01 -10.62 -20.62
CA VAL A 626 24.74 -9.88 -20.70
C VAL A 626 24.34 -9.84 -22.17
N VAL A 627 23.27 -10.55 -22.52
CA VAL A 627 22.84 -10.79 -23.90
C VAL A 627 21.53 -10.05 -24.18
N THR A 628 21.48 -9.39 -25.34
CA THR A 628 20.25 -8.74 -25.82
C THR A 628 19.71 -9.51 -27.01
N GLN A 629 18.39 -9.75 -27.01
CA GLN A 629 17.67 -10.41 -28.13
C GLN A 629 16.44 -9.57 -28.47
N ILE A 630 16.12 -9.50 -29.76
CA ILE A 630 14.87 -8.91 -30.27
C ILE A 630 13.97 -10.06 -30.67
N MET A 631 12.76 -10.12 -30.13
CA MET A 631 11.80 -11.20 -30.39
C MET A 631 10.35 -10.72 -30.24
N ASN A 632 9.40 -11.54 -30.66
CA ASN A 632 7.99 -11.26 -30.42
C ASN A 632 7.66 -11.29 -28.91
N ILE A 633 6.71 -10.46 -28.45
CA ILE A 633 6.33 -10.36 -27.05
C ILE A 633 5.83 -11.69 -26.47
N GLU A 634 5.13 -12.51 -27.26
CA GLU A 634 4.65 -13.83 -26.83
C GLU A 634 5.81 -14.80 -26.60
N ASP A 635 6.82 -14.79 -27.49
CA ASP A 635 8.04 -15.59 -27.33
C ASP A 635 8.84 -15.13 -26.11
N ALA A 636 8.89 -13.83 -25.86
CA ALA A 636 9.56 -13.26 -24.67
C ALA A 636 8.88 -13.73 -23.37
N LYS A 637 7.57 -13.69 -23.32
CA LYS A 637 6.80 -14.20 -22.17
C LYS A 637 6.98 -15.70 -21.99
N ALA A 638 6.91 -16.47 -23.07
CA ALA A 638 7.15 -17.91 -23.04
C ALA A 638 8.57 -18.28 -22.57
N ALA A 639 9.55 -17.42 -22.84
CA ALA A 639 10.92 -17.55 -22.36
C ALA A 639 11.07 -17.09 -20.88
N GLY A 640 10.01 -16.64 -20.22
CA GLY A 640 10.03 -16.16 -18.84
C GLY A 640 10.60 -14.75 -18.66
N ALA A 641 10.53 -13.90 -19.68
CA ALA A 641 10.95 -12.51 -19.56
C ALA A 641 9.95 -11.71 -18.71
N VAL A 642 10.48 -10.98 -17.72
CA VAL A 642 9.70 -10.08 -16.86
C VAL A 642 9.39 -8.80 -17.64
N ALA A 643 8.11 -8.42 -17.70
CA ALA A 643 7.64 -7.17 -18.25
C ALA A 643 7.25 -6.22 -17.10
N LEU A 644 7.53 -4.93 -17.23
CA LEU A 644 7.08 -3.94 -16.26
C LEU A 644 5.55 -3.83 -16.32
N PHE A 645 4.93 -3.81 -15.16
CA PHE A 645 3.49 -3.74 -15.03
C PHE A 645 2.98 -2.34 -15.46
N GLY A 646 2.00 -2.34 -16.38
CA GLY A 646 1.36 -1.09 -16.84
C GLY A 646 2.02 -0.40 -18.03
N GLU A 647 3.15 -0.89 -18.53
CA GLU A 647 3.73 -0.39 -19.78
C GLU A 647 3.11 -1.09 -21.02
N LYS A 648 2.92 -0.31 -22.08
CA LYS A 648 2.46 -0.84 -23.37
C LYS A 648 3.68 -1.20 -24.21
N TYR A 649 3.79 -2.47 -24.54
CA TYR A 649 4.84 -2.99 -25.42
C TYR A 649 4.27 -3.24 -26.82
N GLY A 650 5.10 -2.99 -27.84
CA GLY A 650 4.78 -3.39 -29.22
C GLY A 650 4.86 -4.92 -29.41
N ASP A 651 4.50 -5.38 -30.62
CA ASP A 651 4.57 -6.80 -30.99
C ASP A 651 5.99 -7.38 -30.93
N VAL A 652 7.01 -6.52 -31.12
CA VAL A 652 8.42 -6.86 -31.07
C VAL A 652 9.10 -6.12 -29.94
N VAL A 653 9.79 -6.86 -29.08
CA VAL A 653 10.38 -6.37 -27.84
C VAL A 653 11.86 -6.72 -27.74
N ARG A 654 12.60 -5.89 -27.00
CA ARG A 654 14.01 -6.09 -26.68
C ARG A 654 14.11 -6.74 -25.30
N VAL A 655 14.67 -7.95 -25.25
CA VAL A 655 14.89 -8.76 -24.05
C VAL A 655 16.36 -8.70 -23.67
N VAL A 656 16.64 -8.32 -22.43
CA VAL A 656 17.99 -8.30 -21.84
C VAL A 656 18.07 -9.45 -20.83
N SER A 657 19.05 -10.34 -21.03
CA SER A 657 19.30 -11.48 -20.15
C SER A 657 20.70 -11.37 -19.54
N ALA A 658 20.83 -11.46 -18.23
CA ALA A 658 22.10 -11.48 -17.52
C ALA A 658 22.26 -12.81 -16.81
N GLY A 659 23.37 -13.53 -17.06
CA GLY A 659 23.64 -14.83 -16.46
C GLY A 659 23.95 -15.93 -17.47
N ALA A 660 23.74 -17.21 -17.09
CA ALA A 660 23.94 -18.35 -17.97
C ALA A 660 22.88 -18.36 -19.10
N GLU A 661 23.27 -18.78 -20.28
CA GLU A 661 22.41 -18.76 -21.47
C GLU A 661 21.10 -19.57 -21.29
N ASP A 662 21.23 -20.76 -20.73
CA ASP A 662 20.10 -21.69 -20.51
C ASP A 662 19.21 -21.30 -19.29
N ALA A 663 19.79 -20.62 -18.29
CA ALA A 663 19.13 -20.22 -17.06
C ALA A 663 19.70 -18.88 -16.56
N PRO A 664 19.33 -17.77 -17.21
CA PRO A 664 19.83 -16.45 -16.80
C PRO A 664 19.35 -16.09 -15.38
N PHE A 665 20.20 -15.35 -14.68
CA PHE A 665 19.85 -14.87 -13.35
C PHE A 665 18.73 -13.83 -13.39
N SER A 666 18.77 -12.92 -14.40
CA SER A 666 17.71 -11.99 -14.74
C SER A 666 17.41 -12.06 -16.24
N ARG A 667 16.11 -11.91 -16.61
CA ARG A 667 15.63 -11.77 -17.99
C ARG A 667 14.45 -10.82 -18.02
N GLU A 668 14.62 -9.65 -18.66
CA GLU A 668 13.65 -8.55 -18.57
C GLU A 668 13.46 -7.86 -19.92
N LEU A 669 12.27 -7.29 -20.15
CA LEU A 669 12.01 -6.37 -21.25
C LEU A 669 12.65 -5.02 -20.93
N CYS A 670 13.65 -4.60 -21.69
CA CYS A 670 14.37 -3.36 -21.43
C CYS A 670 14.95 -2.71 -22.69
N GLY A 671 14.63 -1.42 -22.89
CA GLY A 671 15.16 -0.56 -23.95
C GLY A 671 16.50 0.13 -23.60
N GLY A 672 16.95 0.05 -22.33
CA GLY A 672 18.12 0.78 -21.87
C GLY A 672 19.47 0.22 -22.33
N THR A 673 20.53 0.91 -21.94
CA THR A 673 21.91 0.50 -22.29
C THR A 673 22.52 -0.31 -21.15
N HIS A 674 23.20 -1.42 -21.49
CA HIS A 674 23.73 -2.38 -20.52
C HIS A 674 25.22 -2.68 -20.70
N ALA A 675 25.87 -3.14 -19.63
CA ALA A 675 27.19 -3.75 -19.70
C ALA A 675 27.16 -5.01 -20.58
N ARG A 676 28.28 -5.46 -21.10
CA ARG A 676 28.38 -6.67 -21.93
C ARG A 676 28.64 -7.92 -21.12
N ASN A 677 29.15 -7.75 -19.91
CA ASN A 677 29.47 -8.83 -18.98
C ASN A 677 29.20 -8.37 -17.56
N THR A 678 28.73 -9.28 -16.70
CA THR A 678 28.46 -8.93 -15.31
C THR A 678 29.72 -8.49 -14.55
N ALA A 679 30.91 -8.98 -14.93
CA ALA A 679 32.17 -8.53 -14.33
C ALA A 679 32.47 -7.03 -14.56
N ASP A 680 31.92 -6.43 -15.62
CA ASP A 680 32.13 -5.00 -15.92
C ASP A 680 31.54 -4.08 -14.82
N LEU A 681 30.60 -4.59 -14.02
CA LEU A 681 29.98 -3.86 -12.90
C LEU A 681 30.95 -3.61 -11.74
N GLY A 682 31.99 -4.43 -11.60
CA GLY A 682 32.92 -4.36 -10.47
C GLY A 682 32.23 -4.74 -9.14
N LEU A 683 32.43 -3.95 -8.10
CA LEU A 683 31.75 -4.15 -6.81
C LEU A 683 30.38 -3.52 -6.82
N PHE A 684 29.38 -4.20 -6.28
CA PHE A 684 28.04 -3.66 -6.00
C PHE A 684 27.86 -3.44 -4.49
N LYS A 685 27.33 -2.29 -4.08
CA LYS A 685 27.09 -1.97 -2.67
C LYS A 685 25.74 -1.27 -2.46
N ILE A 686 24.92 -1.81 -1.56
CA ILE A 686 23.69 -1.15 -1.08
C ILE A 686 24.11 -0.06 -0.10
N ILE A 687 23.65 1.18 -0.31
CA ILE A 687 23.96 2.33 0.55
C ILE A 687 22.81 2.69 1.50
N SER A 688 21.56 2.49 1.06
CA SER A 688 20.39 2.74 1.89
C SER A 688 19.20 1.85 1.50
N GLU A 689 18.34 1.59 2.48
CA GLU A 689 17.02 1.02 2.31
C GLU A 689 16.03 1.87 3.11
N SER A 690 14.89 2.25 2.51
CA SER A 690 13.92 3.15 3.14
C SER A 690 12.50 2.95 2.59
N SER A 691 11.49 3.47 3.30
CA SER A 691 10.11 3.51 2.81
C SER A 691 9.89 4.75 1.93
N VAL A 692 9.21 4.60 0.80
CA VAL A 692 8.76 5.71 -0.07
C VAL A 692 7.26 5.87 -0.08
N GLY A 693 6.55 4.96 0.56
CA GLY A 693 5.10 4.98 0.63
C GLY A 693 4.59 3.70 1.28
N SER A 694 3.27 3.56 1.33
CA SER A 694 2.66 2.35 1.84
C SER A 694 2.98 1.18 0.91
N ASN A 695 3.59 0.13 1.48
CA ASN A 695 4.02 -1.08 0.77
C ASN A 695 4.95 -0.83 -0.43
N SER A 696 5.71 0.25 -0.39
CA SER A 696 6.78 0.55 -1.35
C SER A 696 8.08 0.86 -0.62
N ARG A 697 9.12 0.13 -0.97
CA ARG A 697 10.47 0.26 -0.42
C ARG A 697 11.40 0.78 -1.50
N ARG A 698 12.46 1.45 -1.06
CA ARG A 698 13.50 2.01 -1.93
C ARG A 698 14.85 1.47 -1.51
N ILE A 699 15.61 0.97 -2.48
CA ILE A 699 17.05 0.70 -2.32
C ILE A 699 17.80 1.72 -3.18
N GLU A 700 18.83 2.33 -2.59
CA GLU A 700 19.86 3.04 -3.30
C GLU A 700 21.15 2.23 -3.24
N ALA A 701 21.82 2.12 -4.37
CA ALA A 701 23.06 1.35 -4.49
C ALA A 701 24.04 1.98 -5.50
N VAL A 702 25.29 1.56 -5.41
CA VAL A 702 26.39 2.01 -6.26
C VAL A 702 27.18 0.83 -6.79
N THR A 703 27.85 1.05 -7.93
CA THR A 703 28.72 0.03 -8.55
C THR A 703 30.13 0.57 -8.79
N SER A 704 31.03 -0.33 -9.14
CA SER A 704 32.39 0.01 -9.64
C SER A 704 33.16 0.89 -8.65
N MET A 705 33.76 1.99 -9.16
CA MET A 705 34.54 2.92 -8.34
C MET A 705 33.70 3.60 -7.26
N GLY A 706 32.43 3.93 -7.53
CA GLY A 706 31.53 4.50 -6.53
C GLY A 706 31.32 3.57 -5.33
N ALA A 707 31.28 2.24 -5.55
CA ALA A 707 31.20 1.27 -4.47
C ALA A 707 32.51 1.18 -3.67
N ILE A 708 33.67 1.30 -4.34
CA ILE A 708 34.96 1.32 -3.67
C ILE A 708 35.10 2.59 -2.84
N GLU A 709 34.78 3.75 -3.40
CA GLU A 709 34.83 5.05 -2.71
C GLU A 709 33.91 5.02 -1.46
N TYR A 710 32.71 4.48 -1.57
CA TYR A 710 31.81 4.33 -0.42
C TYR A 710 32.41 3.44 0.69
N VAL A 711 33.06 2.33 0.34
CA VAL A 711 33.72 1.44 1.31
C VAL A 711 34.91 2.12 1.95
N ASP A 712 35.77 2.79 1.14
CA ASP A 712 36.95 3.50 1.62
C ASP A 712 36.58 4.63 2.59
N GLU A 713 35.50 5.38 2.29
CA GLU A 713 34.98 6.41 3.17
C GLU A 713 34.54 5.84 4.53
N ARG A 714 33.83 4.70 4.52
CA ARG A 714 33.41 4.01 5.76
C ARG A 714 34.58 3.48 6.57
N LEU A 715 35.60 2.97 5.89
CA LEU A 715 36.83 2.53 6.55
C LEU A 715 37.59 3.72 7.15
N ALA A 716 37.68 4.83 6.42
CA ALA A 716 38.33 6.05 6.94
C ALA A 716 37.59 6.60 8.19
N GLN A 717 36.25 6.62 8.17
CA GLN A 717 35.43 7.01 9.33
C GLN A 717 35.70 6.08 10.54
N LEU A 718 35.79 4.78 10.29
CA LEU A 718 36.10 3.80 11.34
C LEU A 718 37.52 4.01 11.91
N ASP A 719 38.50 4.31 11.06
CA ASP A 719 39.87 4.60 11.47
C ASP A 719 39.96 5.89 12.31
N GLU A 720 39.21 6.92 11.94
CA GLU A 720 39.11 8.17 12.71
C GLU A 720 38.52 7.91 14.11
N VAL A 721 37.41 7.16 14.19
CA VAL A 721 36.80 6.78 15.48
C VAL A 721 37.78 5.93 16.31
N ALA A 722 38.47 4.97 15.69
CA ALA A 722 39.48 4.13 16.35
C ALA A 722 40.64 4.97 16.91
N ALA A 723 41.12 5.96 16.14
CA ALA A 723 42.16 6.88 16.57
C ALA A 723 41.70 7.75 17.76
N ALA A 724 40.47 8.28 17.72
CA ALA A 724 39.89 9.07 18.82
C ALA A 724 39.79 8.24 20.12
N LEU A 725 39.40 6.98 20.01
CA LEU A 725 39.29 6.04 21.11
C LEU A 725 40.62 5.40 21.51
N LYS A 726 41.72 5.65 20.74
CA LYS A 726 43.06 5.08 20.93
C LYS A 726 43.09 3.55 20.96
N VAL A 727 42.34 2.93 20.06
CA VAL A 727 42.25 1.48 19.89
C VAL A 727 42.46 1.10 18.40
N ARG A 728 42.55 -0.19 18.11
CA ARG A 728 42.53 -0.68 16.72
C ARG A 728 41.09 -0.65 16.20
N PRO A 729 40.84 -0.51 14.89
CA PRO A 729 39.49 -0.53 14.29
C PRO A 729 38.63 -1.73 14.76
N SER A 730 39.21 -2.92 14.85
CA SER A 730 38.52 -4.14 15.31
C SER A 730 38.09 -4.10 16.79
N ALA A 731 38.62 -3.19 17.59
CA ALA A 731 38.29 -3.06 19.01
C ALA A 731 37.40 -1.84 19.33
N VAL A 732 36.90 -1.15 18.30
CA VAL A 732 36.06 0.06 18.48
C VAL A 732 34.77 -0.27 19.22
N ALA A 733 34.06 -1.35 18.83
CA ALA A 733 32.81 -1.75 19.44
C ALA A 733 33.00 -2.06 20.94
N ASP A 734 33.99 -2.92 21.27
CA ASP A 734 34.29 -3.31 22.65
C ASP A 734 34.64 -2.06 23.49
N ARG A 735 35.41 -1.12 22.92
CA ARG A 735 35.80 0.11 23.61
C ARG A 735 34.61 1.05 23.88
N VAL A 736 33.68 1.16 22.93
CA VAL A 736 32.44 1.93 23.11
C VAL A 736 31.60 1.33 24.24
N GLU A 737 31.43 -0.01 24.24
CA GLU A 737 30.70 -0.71 25.29
C GLU A 737 31.35 -0.49 26.66
N GLN A 738 32.68 -0.63 26.73
CA GLN A 738 33.43 -0.35 27.93
C GLN A 738 33.23 1.09 28.42
N LEU A 739 33.29 2.08 27.53
CA LEU A 739 33.07 3.50 27.89
C LEU A 739 31.64 3.74 28.43
N GLN A 740 30.63 3.10 27.83
CA GLN A 740 29.27 3.18 28.34
C GLN A 740 29.16 2.58 29.75
N GLN A 741 29.84 1.49 30.01
CA GLN A 741 29.87 0.86 31.33
C GLN A 741 30.64 1.68 32.35
N ASP A 742 31.79 2.26 31.95
CA ASP A 742 32.57 3.18 32.77
C ASP A 742 31.75 4.42 33.14
N LEU A 743 31.00 4.99 32.18
CA LEU A 743 30.13 6.11 32.39
C LEU A 743 28.97 5.80 33.40
N ARG A 744 28.32 4.63 33.22
CA ARG A 744 27.29 4.18 34.20
C ARG A 744 27.88 4.02 35.58
N THR A 745 29.08 3.42 35.69
CA THR A 745 29.77 3.22 36.94
C THR A 745 30.17 4.57 37.60
N ALA A 746 30.65 5.52 36.79
CA ALA A 746 31.02 6.86 37.25
C ALA A 746 29.79 7.63 37.79
N ASN A 747 28.67 7.58 37.04
CA ASN A 747 27.43 8.18 37.48
C ASN A 747 26.92 7.57 38.80
N HIS A 748 26.98 6.24 38.95
CA HIS A 748 26.59 5.55 40.18
C HIS A 748 27.48 5.95 41.38
N LYS A 749 28.81 6.09 41.15
CA LYS A 749 29.74 6.56 42.17
C LYS A 749 29.46 8.02 42.54
N LEU A 750 29.13 8.85 41.55
CA LEU A 750 28.77 10.26 41.80
C LEU A 750 27.50 10.36 42.66
N GLU A 751 26.45 9.60 42.28
CA GLU A 751 25.20 9.56 43.08
C GLU A 751 25.46 9.06 44.52
N ALA A 752 26.26 8.01 44.68
CA ALA A 752 26.61 7.48 46.02
C ALA A 752 27.42 8.48 46.83
N ALA A 753 28.38 9.20 46.21
CA ALA A 753 29.14 10.25 46.88
C ALA A 753 28.27 11.44 47.32
N LEU A 754 27.35 11.87 46.48
CA LEU A 754 26.38 12.94 46.80
C LEU A 754 25.44 12.52 47.95
N THR A 755 24.96 11.25 47.89
CA THR A 755 24.10 10.71 48.97
C THR A 755 24.90 10.59 50.30
N GLY A 756 26.15 10.14 50.25
CA GLY A 756 27.05 10.07 51.45
C GLY A 756 27.37 11.44 52.01
N ALA A 757 27.62 12.44 51.20
CA ALA A 757 27.82 13.82 51.62
C ALA A 757 26.56 14.40 52.28
N GLY A 758 25.37 14.14 51.69
CA GLY A 758 24.09 14.50 52.27
C GLY A 758 23.83 13.87 53.64
N SER A 759 24.13 12.57 53.80
CA SER A 759 23.98 11.87 55.10
C SER A 759 24.90 12.43 56.22
N ASN A 760 26.13 12.81 55.88
CA ASN A 760 27.02 13.46 56.82
C ASN A 760 26.52 14.87 57.22
N GLN A 761 26.01 15.64 56.27
CA GLN A 761 25.43 16.95 56.52
C GLN A 761 24.17 16.87 57.41
N VAL A 762 23.32 15.87 57.15
CA VAL A 762 22.15 15.56 57.98
C VAL A 762 22.55 15.20 59.44
N ALA A 763 23.55 14.36 59.62
CA ALA A 763 24.03 13.99 60.92
C ALA A 763 24.57 15.20 61.69
N GLU A 764 25.23 16.17 61.03
CA GLU A 764 25.72 17.41 61.67
C GLU A 764 24.55 18.37 61.93
N ALA A 765 23.62 18.50 61.04
CA ALA A 765 22.40 19.31 61.16
C ALA A 765 21.53 18.86 62.37
N LEU A 766 21.45 17.56 62.62
CA LEU A 766 20.70 16.98 63.72
C LEU A 766 21.29 17.43 65.12
N LYS A 767 22.59 17.70 65.19
CA LYS A 767 23.22 18.19 66.41
C LYS A 767 22.80 19.61 66.77
N SER A 768 22.35 20.39 65.79
CA SER A 768 21.85 21.74 65.92
C SER A 768 20.34 21.85 66.11
N ALA A 769 19.65 20.74 66.34
CA ALA A 769 18.20 20.73 66.48
C ALA A 769 17.74 21.49 67.73
N VAL A 770 16.74 22.37 67.60
CA VAL A 770 16.16 23.19 68.65
C VAL A 770 14.89 22.56 69.16
N GLN A 771 14.69 22.48 70.48
CA GLN A 771 13.43 22.00 71.05
C GLN A 771 12.42 23.13 71.11
N LEU A 772 11.31 22.91 70.51
CA LEU A 772 10.20 23.85 70.47
C LEU A 772 8.94 23.13 71.00
N ASN A 773 7.96 23.88 71.44
CA ASN A 773 6.66 23.53 72.04
C ASN A 773 6.15 22.06 71.73
N GLY A 774 6.95 21.03 72.13
CA GLY A 774 6.57 19.61 71.97
C GLY A 774 7.12 18.86 70.75
N TYR A 775 8.02 19.46 69.96
CA TYR A 775 8.76 18.83 68.91
C TYR A 775 10.20 19.37 68.75
N SER A 776 11.08 18.59 68.16
CA SER A 776 12.43 19.00 67.80
C SER A 776 12.46 19.56 66.39
N CYS A 777 13.10 20.69 66.15
CA CYS A 777 13.20 21.28 64.78
C CYS A 777 14.65 21.44 64.35
N VAL A 778 14.98 20.89 63.20
CA VAL A 778 16.26 21.07 62.53
C VAL A 778 16.17 22.22 61.54
N ILE A 779 16.95 23.30 61.80
CA ILE A 779 17.02 24.46 60.89
C ILE A 779 18.45 24.55 60.37
N ALA A 780 18.70 24.20 59.14
CA ALA A 780 20.05 24.05 58.61
C ALA A 780 20.19 24.38 57.11
N LYS A 781 21.37 24.94 56.82
CA LYS A 781 21.86 25.03 55.46
C LYS A 781 22.65 23.76 55.12
N LEU A 782 22.28 23.08 54.08
CA LEU A 782 22.97 21.91 53.50
C LEU A 782 23.63 22.34 52.19
N GLU A 783 24.83 21.94 51.93
CA GLU A 783 25.55 22.42 50.74
C GLU A 783 25.43 21.47 49.56
N GLY A 784 25.18 22.02 48.36
CA GLY A 784 25.26 21.29 47.08
C GLY A 784 24.11 20.34 46.79
N LEU A 785 23.02 20.31 47.60
CA LEU A 785 21.92 19.38 47.44
C LEU A 785 20.82 19.98 46.56
N SER A 786 20.31 19.20 45.59
CA SER A 786 19.12 19.52 44.81
C SER A 786 17.84 19.36 45.65
N GLY A 787 16.70 19.82 45.11
CA GLY A 787 15.41 19.65 45.77
C GLY A 787 15.00 18.20 46.02
N LYS A 788 15.44 17.26 45.18
CA LYS A 788 15.25 15.80 45.37
C LYS A 788 16.11 15.27 46.53
N GLU A 789 17.34 15.71 46.60
CA GLU A 789 18.26 15.30 47.65
C GLU A 789 17.91 15.94 49.03
N LEU A 790 17.36 17.15 49.05
CA LEU A 790 16.80 17.74 50.28
C LEU A 790 15.60 16.92 50.81
N ARG A 791 14.83 16.30 49.91
CA ARG A 791 13.74 15.41 50.33
C ARG A 791 14.31 14.14 51.00
N SER A 792 15.36 13.56 50.43
CA SER A 792 16.08 12.43 51.04
C SER A 792 16.73 12.82 52.37
N ALA A 793 17.23 14.06 52.51
CA ALA A 793 17.75 14.59 53.78
C ALA A 793 16.64 14.70 54.83
N TRP A 794 15.44 15.14 54.47
CA TRP A 794 14.29 15.13 55.37
C TRP A 794 13.91 13.71 55.81
N ASP A 795 13.86 12.74 54.91
CA ASP A 795 13.61 11.35 55.25
C ASP A 795 14.65 10.85 56.27
N GLY A 796 15.96 11.18 56.07
CA GLY A 796 17.00 10.87 57.00
C GLY A 796 16.86 11.53 58.38
N ILE A 797 16.43 12.80 58.45
CA ILE A 797 16.14 13.50 59.70
C ILE A 797 14.97 12.84 60.43
N ARG A 798 13.88 12.52 59.70
CA ARG A 798 12.72 11.86 60.25
C ARG A 798 13.05 10.49 60.83
N ASP A 799 13.78 9.69 60.08
CA ASP A 799 14.15 8.33 60.49
C ASP A 799 15.10 8.33 61.71
N ALA A 800 16.02 9.32 61.77
CA ALA A 800 16.92 9.51 62.92
C ALA A 800 16.19 9.95 64.19
N SER A 801 14.98 10.45 64.10
CA SER A 801 14.18 10.89 65.25
C SER A 801 13.56 9.75 66.05
N ASP A 802 13.65 8.53 65.63
CA ASP A 802 13.14 7.29 66.22
C ASP A 802 11.68 7.45 66.72
N GLY A 803 10.84 8.01 65.89
CA GLY A 803 9.41 8.23 66.14
C GLY A 803 9.08 9.43 67.07
N GLN A 804 10.01 10.20 67.49
CA GLN A 804 9.77 11.43 68.23
C GLN A 804 9.23 12.53 67.28
N PRO A 805 8.43 13.46 67.78
CA PRO A 805 7.95 14.60 67.01
C PRO A 805 9.13 15.45 66.51
N VAL A 806 9.30 15.51 65.19
CA VAL A 806 10.39 16.26 64.56
C VAL A 806 9.88 17.06 63.36
N ALA A 807 10.49 18.21 63.14
CA ALA A 807 10.32 19.05 61.96
C ALA A 807 11.69 19.48 61.43
N CYS A 808 11.73 19.95 60.21
CA CYS A 808 12.91 20.59 59.67
C CYS A 808 12.55 21.78 58.75
N VAL A 809 13.48 22.72 58.65
CA VAL A 809 13.55 23.74 57.59
C VAL A 809 14.99 23.73 57.11
N ILE A 810 15.16 23.18 55.93
CA ILE A 810 16.47 22.97 55.29
C ILE A 810 16.55 23.70 53.97
N ALA A 811 17.69 24.27 53.68
CA ALA A 811 17.98 25.00 52.46
C ALA A 811 19.30 24.56 51.84
N SER A 812 19.40 24.58 50.55
CA SER A 812 20.63 24.30 49.82
C SER A 812 20.73 25.13 48.55
N ALA A 813 21.96 25.41 48.11
CA ALA A 813 22.27 25.96 46.82
C ALA A 813 23.21 24.99 46.08
N THR A 814 22.87 24.73 44.84
CA THR A 814 23.73 23.93 43.93
C THR A 814 24.80 24.80 43.28
N ALA A 815 25.85 24.22 42.72
CA ALA A 815 26.98 24.95 42.11
C ALA A 815 26.57 25.86 40.95
N ASP A 816 25.43 25.61 40.30
CA ASP A 816 24.82 26.44 39.24
C ASP A 816 23.96 27.60 39.79
N GLY A 817 23.96 27.80 41.10
CA GLY A 817 23.30 28.91 41.81
C GLY A 817 21.81 28.72 42.05
N LYS A 818 21.22 27.55 41.73
CA LYS A 818 19.83 27.26 42.08
C LYS A 818 19.68 26.96 43.57
N VAL A 819 18.68 27.58 44.16
CA VAL A 819 18.35 27.39 45.59
C VAL A 819 17.15 26.45 45.70
N SER A 820 17.21 25.55 46.66
CA SER A 820 16.10 24.67 47.04
C SER A 820 15.83 24.86 48.55
N LEU A 821 14.57 25.05 48.90
CA LEU A 821 14.06 25.10 50.27
C LEU A 821 13.11 23.92 50.48
N LEU A 822 13.21 23.29 51.66
CA LEU A 822 12.27 22.28 52.11
C LEU A 822 11.94 22.47 53.58
N ALA A 823 10.66 22.48 53.91
CA ALA A 823 10.17 22.31 55.27
C ALA A 823 9.39 21.00 55.37
N GLY A 824 9.65 20.21 56.36
CA GLY A 824 9.02 18.92 56.62
C GLY A 824 8.70 18.73 58.10
N ALA A 825 7.65 17.99 58.43
CA ALA A 825 7.27 17.71 59.81
C ALA A 825 6.52 16.37 59.91
N THR A 826 6.68 15.71 61.05
CA THR A 826 5.86 14.57 61.45
C THR A 826 4.46 15.05 61.85
N ASP A 827 3.45 14.18 61.73
CA ASP A 827 2.05 14.48 62.07
C ASP A 827 1.92 15.04 63.52
N SER A 828 2.72 14.51 64.41
CA SER A 828 2.80 14.98 65.79
C SER A 828 3.35 16.44 65.96
N ALA A 829 4.33 16.80 65.09
CA ALA A 829 4.86 18.17 65.09
C ALA A 829 3.86 19.15 64.41
N VAL A 830 3.12 18.69 63.44
CA VAL A 830 2.01 19.46 62.86
C VAL A 830 0.91 19.71 63.87
N ALA A 831 0.53 18.66 64.62
CA ALA A 831 -0.44 18.83 65.74
C ALA A 831 0.03 19.76 66.82
N ALA A 832 1.34 19.88 67.03
CA ALA A 832 1.96 20.83 67.97
C ALA A 832 2.11 22.24 67.35
N GLY A 833 1.61 22.53 66.18
CA GLY A 833 1.52 23.85 65.55
C GLY A 833 2.56 24.16 64.47
N PHE A 834 3.35 23.18 63.99
CA PHE A 834 4.26 23.39 62.87
C PHE A 834 3.48 23.41 61.55
N SER A 835 3.72 24.37 60.67
CA SER A 835 3.13 24.44 59.37
C SER A 835 4.20 24.71 58.31
N ALA A 836 4.62 23.63 57.61
CA ALA A 836 5.62 23.73 56.54
C ALA A 836 5.18 24.70 55.43
N GLY A 837 3.89 24.68 55.05
CA GLY A 837 3.33 25.53 54.00
C GLY A 837 3.47 27.03 54.32
N ASP A 838 3.16 27.43 55.57
CA ASP A 838 3.23 28.83 55.99
C ASP A 838 4.67 29.33 56.17
N ILE A 839 5.56 28.44 56.59
CA ILE A 839 7.00 28.78 56.74
C ILE A 839 7.61 28.97 55.33
N VAL A 840 7.45 27.99 54.42
CA VAL A 840 8.03 28.06 53.08
C VAL A 840 7.46 29.24 52.28
N LYS A 841 6.18 29.56 52.42
CA LYS A 841 5.56 30.71 51.77
C LYS A 841 6.19 32.04 52.17
N GLU A 842 6.59 32.18 53.40
CA GLU A 842 7.21 33.40 53.94
C GLU A 842 8.68 33.50 53.53
N ILE A 843 9.44 32.42 53.66
CA ILE A 843 10.89 32.45 53.43
C ILE A 843 11.30 32.32 51.98
N ALA A 844 10.39 31.85 51.07
CA ALA A 844 10.71 31.64 49.65
C ALA A 844 11.05 32.95 48.91
N GLU A 845 10.45 34.07 49.30
CA GLU A 845 10.72 35.37 48.66
C GLU A 845 12.15 35.84 48.92
N LEU A 846 12.73 35.51 50.06
CA LEU A 846 14.10 35.90 50.46
C LEU A 846 15.16 35.22 49.57
N VAL A 847 14.86 34.04 49.06
CA VAL A 847 15.72 33.35 48.14
C VAL A 847 15.38 33.61 46.67
N GLY A 848 14.54 34.61 46.36
CA GLY A 848 14.12 34.97 45.01
C GLY A 848 13.25 33.90 44.36
N GLY A 849 12.42 33.21 45.13
CA GLY A 849 11.60 32.10 44.69
C GLY A 849 10.14 32.20 45.11
N ARG A 850 9.38 31.17 44.72
CA ARG A 850 8.00 30.96 45.19
C ARG A 850 7.82 29.49 45.54
N GLY A 851 7.02 29.23 46.54
CA GLY A 851 6.76 27.86 46.96
C GLY A 851 5.58 27.76 47.92
N GLY A 852 5.31 26.57 48.36
CA GLY A 852 4.25 26.26 49.30
C GLY A 852 4.04 24.77 49.40
N GLY A 853 3.05 24.35 50.13
CA GLY A 853 2.73 22.94 50.30
C GLY A 853 1.70 22.72 51.41
N LYS A 854 1.63 21.47 51.85
CA LYS A 854 0.78 21.05 52.97
C LYS A 854 1.46 21.36 54.32
N PRO A 855 0.72 21.37 55.44
CA PRO A 855 1.32 21.59 56.75
C PRO A 855 2.47 20.63 57.11
N ALA A 856 2.41 19.38 56.66
CA ALA A 856 3.42 18.37 56.90
C ALA A 856 4.65 18.47 55.98
N MET A 857 4.52 19.09 54.77
CA MET A 857 5.62 19.21 53.80
C MET A 857 5.37 20.33 52.81
N ALA A 858 6.37 21.17 52.59
CA ALA A 858 6.38 22.23 51.60
C ALA A 858 7.77 22.39 50.99
N GLN A 859 7.83 22.82 49.73
CA GLN A 859 9.09 23.08 49.01
C GLN A 859 9.01 24.39 48.23
N ALA A 860 10.15 25.02 48.02
CA ALA A 860 10.31 26.15 47.14
C ALA A 860 11.64 26.07 46.39
N GLY A 861 11.66 26.63 45.16
CA GLY A 861 12.89 26.87 44.42
C GLY A 861 13.16 28.37 44.37
N GLY A 862 14.46 28.76 44.32
CA GLY A 862 14.87 30.16 44.20
C GLY A 862 16.16 30.30 43.37
N SER A 863 16.58 31.56 43.17
CA SER A 863 17.79 31.90 42.41
C SER A 863 18.75 32.78 43.16
N ASN A 864 18.43 33.16 44.43
CA ASN A 864 19.27 33.99 45.28
C ASN A 864 19.90 33.16 46.40
N ALA A 865 21.08 32.59 46.15
CA ALA A 865 21.81 31.78 47.12
C ALA A 865 22.28 32.61 48.35
N ALA A 866 22.52 33.93 48.21
CA ALA A 866 22.91 34.81 49.33
C ALA A 866 21.76 35.04 50.34
N GLY A 867 20.50 34.84 49.93
CA GLY A 867 19.32 34.97 50.78
C GLY A 867 19.01 33.74 51.65
N ILE A 868 19.79 32.63 51.52
CA ILE A 868 19.54 31.40 52.31
C ILE A 868 19.63 31.61 53.76
N ASP A 869 20.67 32.31 54.24
CA ASP A 869 20.92 32.56 55.70
C ASP A 869 19.80 33.43 56.26
N ASP A 870 19.37 34.46 55.51
CA ASP A 870 18.24 35.33 55.94
C ASP A 870 16.91 34.54 55.96
N ALA A 871 16.70 33.61 55.01
CA ALA A 871 15.51 32.74 54.95
C ALA A 871 15.47 31.80 56.18
N LEU A 872 16.57 31.17 56.52
CA LEU A 872 16.66 30.28 57.67
C LEU A 872 16.52 31.06 59.02
N GLU A 873 17.04 32.27 59.09
CA GLU A 873 16.89 33.18 60.31
C GLU A 873 15.42 33.63 60.40
N ALA A 874 14.77 33.97 59.32
CA ALA A 874 13.34 34.28 59.30
C ALA A 874 12.50 33.05 59.72
N ALA A 875 12.87 31.87 59.33
CA ALA A 875 12.23 30.65 59.82
C ALA A 875 12.41 30.41 61.30
N LYS A 876 13.61 30.65 61.86
CA LYS A 876 13.86 30.58 63.31
C LYS A 876 12.97 31.58 64.03
N THR A 877 12.96 32.82 63.61
CA THR A 877 12.16 33.91 64.26
C THR A 877 10.67 33.56 64.28
N LYS A 878 10.13 33.01 63.14
CA LYS A 878 8.74 32.62 63.06
C LYS A 878 8.40 31.42 63.94
N LEU A 879 9.33 30.53 64.16
CA LEU A 879 9.15 29.35 64.97
C LEU A 879 9.42 29.65 66.47
N GLY A 880 10.00 30.81 66.82
CA GLY A 880 10.40 31.18 68.18
C GLY A 880 11.61 30.37 68.62
N ALA A 881 12.52 30.04 67.75
CA ALA A 881 13.68 29.15 67.89
C ALA A 881 14.97 30.02 68.28
#